data_09dd0261fffa533e3154a510e6b76c45
#
_entry.id   09dd0261fffa533e3154a510e6b76c45
#
_cell.length_a   1.000
_cell.length_b   1.000
_cell.length_c   1.000
_cell.angle_alpha   90.00
_cell.angle_beta   90.00
_cell.angle_gamma   90.00
#
_symmetry.space_group_name_H-M   'P 1'
#
loop_
_entity.id
_entity.type
_entity.pdbx_description
1 polymer ?
#
loop_
_entity_poly.entity_id
_entity_poly.type
_entity_poly.pdbx_seq_one_letter_code
_entity_poly.pdbx_strand_id
1 'polypeptide(L)'
;MSSNFTSNKLIDAGYIMFNFDELWQVIEKNCYDILTWSNERSNIAQVVVESYSLVYQLLSHPCTLPETTNDEFKQISRDMIQIYIINERRQALIESFLKSQASELLEQTEIGENSHINSYIALWRSFIVATVHLKTIFSRLIPSWYSIGLDACPFEKTEDVSLKAWIDVVLTESVRGRISHELGQLIKYDRESKGDGGCLGTELKDEFAMLPDRTVYKKVIEDCYVSQMNEYYRSKTENLMKKGIFAYCECCVRDLEGELVLAEKYLADTDLVVNLLIGEMVDRQIKIFEQADLSSWILSDDTEMVNQYGNVFSLLSNSMEGLKMLESTFKTFFTNKFASLLKADEVSVGKKIVLLFKKCLSNLKSLLLNVNDTEGNFEAVFGSGIKYGFVESTKGVLNYENFANLLAELLSASSQQDMPLPFLTREDTIDTPIDDIISVIYFVPENVKELVLRAHQSYLARHLILGQLNEDYERNLLLVLSSMYQSPIYFKCFTMLKSAVSGAFHVYDAILVHKGTWPISNAYLGLNVPRGLQQKAESIYSRLQDEFPGRVLTVSNWYSFGTVRVKSCQPPVSLLLTLPQIAVAFCFPSLNEEVPFGKLHTSTKMTAAECAAALYPFVKTGVLLCEWPPSETSPVTVNRKFQTNAGTLNLIPFITPQMIEPGYELTLPSGKRDDKVLSDSLIDTQVVQSVKKKGSISFNDILLHFQTNFGEGCVTSQKLKKSIETLIGKGYLSRSESSSMFTYEL
;
A
#
# COMPACT_ATOMS: atom_id res chain seq x y z
N MET A 1 0.40 -58.34 -49.05
CA MET A 1 -0.59 -59.30 -49.61
C MET A 1 -1.81 -58.48 -49.96
N SER A 2 -2.05 -58.26 -51.24
CA SER A 2 -3.22 -57.58 -51.76
C SER A 2 -4.41 -58.50 -51.64
N SER A 3 -5.27 -58.27 -50.65
CA SER A 3 -6.58 -58.91 -50.60
C SER A 3 -7.46 -58.35 -51.70
N ASN A 4 -7.80 -59.17 -52.69
CA ASN A 4 -8.79 -58.89 -53.71
C ASN A 4 -10.16 -58.67 -53.03
N PHE A 5 -10.55 -57.40 -52.77
CA PHE A 5 -11.91 -57.07 -52.47
C PHE A 5 -12.71 -57.14 -53.81
N THR A 6 -13.39 -58.22 -54.05
CA THR A 6 -14.47 -58.30 -55.04
C THR A 6 -15.66 -57.55 -54.47
N SER A 7 -15.67 -56.19 -54.69
CA SER A 7 -16.87 -55.41 -54.43
C SER A 7 -17.98 -55.82 -55.43
N ASN A 8 -19.14 -56.25 -54.94
CA ASN A 8 -20.35 -56.32 -55.75
C ASN A 8 -20.70 -54.90 -56.23
N LYS A 9 -20.26 -54.55 -57.45
CA LYS A 9 -20.53 -53.26 -58.09
C LYS A 9 -21.91 -53.34 -58.74
N LEU A 10 -22.94 -52.80 -58.12
CA LEU A 10 -24.18 -52.47 -58.78
C LEU A 10 -23.90 -51.27 -59.72
N ILE A 11 -23.91 -51.52 -61.03
CA ILE A 11 -23.80 -50.49 -62.08
C ILE A 11 -25.21 -50.12 -62.49
N ASP A 12 -25.73 -49.03 -61.92
CA ASP A 12 -26.92 -48.36 -62.41
C ASP A 12 -26.52 -46.94 -62.91
N ALA A 13 -26.83 -46.64 -64.13
CA ALA A 13 -26.58 -45.35 -64.81
C ALA A 13 -25.11 -44.84 -64.85
N GLY A 14 -24.12 -45.72 -64.91
CA GLY A 14 -22.71 -45.35 -65.11
C GLY A 14 -21.93 -44.88 -63.92
N TYR A 15 -22.49 -44.90 -62.70
CA TYR A 15 -21.83 -44.60 -61.46
C TYR A 15 -21.52 -45.88 -60.65
N ILE A 16 -20.33 -45.92 -60.05
CA ILE A 16 -19.98 -46.98 -59.11
C ILE A 16 -20.73 -46.70 -57.80
N MET A 17 -21.70 -47.51 -57.45
CA MET A 17 -22.38 -47.45 -56.14
C MET A 17 -21.68 -48.40 -55.17
N PHE A 18 -21.29 -47.87 -54.00
CA PHE A 18 -20.71 -48.67 -52.95
C PHE A 18 -21.80 -49.14 -51.98
N ASN A 19 -21.59 -50.32 -51.38
CA ASN A 19 -22.44 -50.79 -50.30
C ASN A 19 -21.97 -50.11 -49.00
N PHE A 20 -22.83 -49.27 -48.37
CA PHE A 20 -22.53 -48.53 -47.18
C PHE A 20 -22.18 -49.48 -46.03
N ASP A 21 -22.97 -50.49 -45.79
CA ASP A 21 -22.79 -51.36 -44.62
C ASP A 21 -21.54 -52.25 -44.75
N GLU A 22 -21.18 -52.69 -45.94
CA GLU A 22 -19.94 -53.43 -46.16
C GLU A 22 -18.69 -52.56 -45.87
N LEU A 23 -18.65 -51.33 -46.33
CA LEU A 23 -17.58 -50.41 -46.05
C LEU A 23 -17.50 -50.01 -44.58
N TRP A 24 -18.71 -49.78 -43.98
CA TRP A 24 -18.77 -49.44 -42.57
C TRP A 24 -18.28 -50.57 -41.66
N GLN A 25 -18.61 -51.82 -41.92
CA GLN A 25 -18.09 -52.97 -41.13
C GLN A 25 -16.58 -53.03 -41.09
N VAL A 26 -15.90 -52.66 -42.20
CA VAL A 26 -14.44 -52.59 -42.24
C VAL A 26 -13.91 -51.43 -41.39
N ILE A 27 -14.57 -50.24 -41.55
CA ILE A 27 -14.21 -49.06 -40.74
C ILE A 27 -14.41 -49.35 -39.26
N GLU A 28 -15.54 -49.92 -38.88
CA GLU A 28 -15.89 -50.26 -37.50
C GLU A 28 -14.87 -51.23 -36.89
N LYS A 29 -14.49 -52.30 -37.61
CA LYS A 29 -13.50 -53.23 -37.19
C LYS A 29 -12.13 -52.57 -37.00
N ASN A 30 -11.72 -51.77 -37.98
CA ASN A 30 -10.43 -51.04 -37.93
C ASN A 30 -10.41 -50.07 -36.76
N CYS A 31 -11.48 -49.28 -36.52
CA CYS A 31 -11.60 -48.39 -35.39
C CYS A 31 -11.59 -49.12 -34.05
N TYR A 32 -12.23 -50.32 -33.99
CA TYR A 32 -12.20 -51.15 -32.79
C TYR A 32 -10.79 -51.68 -32.53
N ASP A 33 -10.05 -52.09 -33.58
CA ASP A 33 -8.64 -52.50 -33.48
C ASP A 33 -7.74 -51.38 -33.00
N ILE A 34 -8.03 -50.12 -33.36
CA ILE A 34 -7.35 -48.93 -32.89
C ILE A 34 -7.68 -48.64 -31.43
N LEU A 35 -8.94 -48.74 -31.01
CA LEU A 35 -9.39 -48.51 -29.64
C LEU A 35 -8.87 -49.59 -28.66
N THR A 36 -8.68 -50.83 -29.12
CA THR A 36 -8.12 -51.94 -28.31
C THR A 36 -6.59 -52.09 -28.45
N TRP A 37 -5.96 -51.15 -29.11
CA TRP A 37 -4.55 -51.27 -29.47
C TRP A 37 -3.62 -51.26 -28.23
N SER A 38 -2.90 -52.35 -28.07
CA SER A 38 -1.73 -52.44 -27.24
C SER A 38 -0.46 -52.26 -28.09
N ASN A 39 0.53 -51.49 -27.62
CA ASN A 39 1.72 -50.94 -28.30
C ASN A 39 2.58 -51.92 -29.17
N GLU A 40 2.15 -53.17 -29.40
CA GLU A 40 2.94 -54.22 -30.04
C GLU A 40 2.68 -54.39 -31.55
N ARG A 41 1.72 -53.63 -32.15
CA ARG A 41 1.40 -53.77 -33.61
C ARG A 41 2.06 -52.64 -34.43
N SER A 42 2.97 -53.06 -35.29
CA SER A 42 3.79 -52.17 -36.15
C SER A 42 3.04 -51.46 -37.30
N ASN A 43 1.71 -51.54 -37.45
CA ASN A 43 0.96 -51.10 -38.63
C ASN A 43 -0.22 -50.16 -38.41
N ILE A 44 -0.30 -49.46 -37.26
CA ILE A 44 -1.48 -48.59 -36.99
C ILE A 44 -1.65 -47.49 -37.99
N ALA A 45 -0.56 -46.88 -38.45
CA ALA A 45 -0.59 -45.83 -39.47
C ALA A 45 -1.27 -46.29 -40.78
N GLN A 46 -1.04 -47.55 -41.18
CA GLN A 46 -1.69 -48.14 -42.36
C GLN A 46 -3.19 -48.32 -42.16
N VAL A 47 -3.62 -48.82 -40.98
CA VAL A 47 -5.02 -48.98 -40.61
C VAL A 47 -5.74 -47.64 -40.57
N VAL A 48 -5.11 -46.59 -40.02
CA VAL A 48 -5.66 -45.23 -40.02
C VAL A 48 -5.84 -44.67 -41.42
N VAL A 49 -4.84 -44.83 -42.29
CA VAL A 49 -4.92 -44.38 -43.70
C VAL A 49 -5.96 -45.15 -44.51
N GLU A 50 -6.07 -46.45 -44.29
CA GLU A 50 -7.10 -47.27 -44.94
C GLU A 50 -8.49 -46.82 -44.48
N SER A 51 -8.72 -46.69 -43.20
CA SER A 51 -9.99 -46.25 -42.63
C SER A 51 -10.39 -44.85 -43.07
N TYR A 52 -9.43 -43.91 -43.08
CA TYR A 52 -9.62 -42.58 -43.63
C TYR A 52 -10.05 -42.62 -45.11
N SER A 53 -9.42 -43.45 -45.90
CA SER A 53 -9.79 -43.62 -47.32
C SER A 53 -11.16 -44.15 -47.51
N LEU A 54 -11.62 -45.10 -46.68
CA LEU A 54 -12.94 -45.64 -46.69
C LEU A 54 -14.01 -44.61 -46.25
N VAL A 55 -13.76 -43.84 -45.21
CA VAL A 55 -14.62 -42.73 -44.77
C VAL A 55 -14.71 -41.65 -45.86
N TYR A 56 -13.60 -41.35 -46.51
CA TYR A 56 -13.56 -40.41 -47.64
C TYR A 56 -14.39 -40.92 -48.83
N GLN A 57 -14.34 -42.22 -49.18
CA GLN A 57 -15.17 -42.83 -50.21
C GLN A 57 -16.66 -42.73 -49.84
N LEU A 58 -17.02 -43.04 -48.58
CA LEU A 58 -18.42 -42.91 -48.14
C LEU A 58 -18.95 -41.48 -48.17
N LEU A 59 -18.09 -40.46 -47.99
CA LEU A 59 -18.45 -39.05 -48.03
C LEU A 59 -18.47 -38.46 -49.45
N SER A 60 -17.72 -39.03 -50.39
CA SER A 60 -17.52 -38.49 -51.75
C SER A 60 -18.29 -39.18 -52.83
N HIS A 61 -18.81 -40.37 -52.59
CA HIS A 61 -19.51 -41.16 -53.59
C HIS A 61 -20.90 -41.60 -53.14
N PRO A 62 -21.88 -41.72 -54.05
CA PRO A 62 -23.18 -42.22 -53.73
C PRO A 62 -23.11 -43.70 -53.27
N CYS A 63 -23.69 -44.01 -52.11
CA CYS A 63 -23.77 -45.35 -51.53
C CYS A 63 -25.21 -45.83 -51.44
N THR A 64 -25.39 -47.16 -51.41
CA THR A 64 -26.70 -47.75 -51.00
C THR A 64 -26.88 -47.47 -49.53
N LEU A 65 -27.98 -46.76 -49.19
CA LEU A 65 -28.25 -46.44 -47.78
C LEU A 65 -28.81 -47.70 -47.07
N PRO A 66 -28.53 -47.82 -45.73
CA PRO A 66 -29.09 -48.88 -44.90
C PRO A 66 -30.62 -48.93 -44.94
N GLU A 67 -31.22 -50.12 -44.87
CA GLU A 67 -32.72 -50.30 -44.89
C GLU A 67 -33.45 -49.68 -43.68
N THR A 68 -32.70 -49.26 -42.67
CA THR A 68 -33.18 -48.66 -41.40
C THR A 68 -33.36 -47.15 -41.45
N THR A 69 -33.27 -46.50 -42.63
CA THR A 69 -33.48 -45.04 -42.70
C THR A 69 -34.97 -44.71 -42.51
N ASN A 70 -35.32 -44.03 -41.40
CA ASN A 70 -36.66 -43.60 -41.03
C ASN A 70 -37.27 -42.68 -42.09
N ASP A 71 -38.61 -42.74 -42.25
CA ASP A 71 -39.38 -41.87 -43.13
C ASP A 71 -39.23 -40.37 -42.97
N GLU A 72 -38.63 -39.93 -41.87
CA GLU A 72 -38.30 -38.51 -41.55
C GLU A 72 -37.28 -37.88 -42.51
N PHE A 73 -36.46 -38.68 -43.19
CA PHE A 73 -35.41 -38.19 -44.11
C PHE A 73 -35.85 -38.02 -45.59
N LYS A 74 -37.12 -38.23 -45.92
CA LYS A 74 -37.60 -38.17 -47.32
C LYS A 74 -37.46 -36.80 -48.00
N GLN A 75 -37.20 -35.71 -47.23
CA GLN A 75 -37.04 -34.34 -47.77
C GLN A 75 -35.59 -33.84 -47.78
N ILE A 76 -34.62 -34.64 -47.35
CA ILE A 76 -33.23 -34.27 -47.17
C ILE A 76 -32.37 -34.80 -48.33
N SER A 77 -31.35 -34.09 -48.77
CA SER A 77 -30.43 -34.56 -49.79
C SER A 77 -29.73 -35.84 -49.36
N ARG A 78 -29.46 -36.76 -50.32
CA ARG A 78 -28.82 -38.05 -50.07
C ARG A 78 -27.47 -37.89 -49.38
N ASP A 79 -26.69 -36.86 -49.75
CA ASP A 79 -25.36 -36.58 -49.19
C ASP A 79 -25.48 -36.17 -47.73
N MET A 80 -26.48 -35.38 -47.34
CA MET A 80 -26.73 -35.03 -45.93
C MET A 80 -27.05 -36.26 -45.10
N ILE A 81 -27.86 -37.19 -45.65
CA ILE A 81 -28.21 -38.44 -44.95
C ILE A 81 -26.98 -39.30 -44.71
N GLN A 82 -26.10 -39.42 -45.71
CA GLN A 82 -24.83 -40.17 -45.55
C GLN A 82 -23.95 -39.60 -44.43
N ILE A 83 -23.76 -38.28 -44.43
CA ILE A 83 -22.97 -37.62 -43.40
C ILE A 83 -23.58 -37.84 -42.00
N TYR A 84 -24.92 -37.74 -41.89
CA TYR A 84 -25.61 -37.94 -40.62
C TYR A 84 -25.46 -39.38 -40.11
N ILE A 85 -25.67 -40.39 -40.97
CA ILE A 85 -25.50 -41.80 -40.60
C ILE A 85 -24.06 -42.09 -40.17
N ILE A 86 -23.05 -41.54 -40.84
CA ILE A 86 -21.64 -41.72 -40.46
C ILE A 86 -21.42 -41.13 -39.06
N ASN A 87 -22.00 -39.95 -38.79
CA ASN A 87 -21.86 -39.32 -37.48
C ASN A 87 -22.50 -40.14 -36.34
N GLU A 88 -23.74 -40.61 -36.57
CA GLU A 88 -24.44 -41.47 -35.58
C GLU A 88 -23.67 -42.77 -35.32
N ARG A 89 -23.20 -43.42 -36.38
CA ARG A 89 -22.46 -44.67 -36.25
C ARG A 89 -21.08 -44.46 -35.58
N ARG A 90 -20.44 -43.31 -35.82
CA ARG A 90 -19.21 -42.91 -35.10
C ARG A 90 -19.48 -42.79 -33.60
N GLN A 91 -20.56 -42.11 -33.21
CA GLN A 91 -20.94 -42.00 -31.79
C GLN A 91 -21.23 -43.37 -31.16
N ALA A 92 -22.05 -44.17 -31.81
CA ALA A 92 -22.41 -45.51 -31.34
C ALA A 92 -21.20 -46.43 -31.17
N LEU A 93 -20.23 -46.35 -32.08
CA LEU A 93 -18.97 -47.10 -32.00
C LEU A 93 -18.17 -46.73 -30.77
N ILE A 94 -17.95 -45.41 -30.51
CA ILE A 94 -17.23 -44.91 -29.36
C ILE A 94 -17.93 -45.33 -28.06
N GLU A 95 -19.26 -45.11 -28.00
CA GLU A 95 -20.05 -45.49 -26.83
C GLU A 95 -20.05 -46.98 -26.53
N SER A 96 -20.20 -47.85 -27.57
CA SER A 96 -20.20 -49.30 -27.41
C SER A 96 -18.86 -49.83 -26.87
N PHE A 97 -17.75 -49.29 -27.37
CA PHE A 97 -16.42 -49.60 -26.87
C PHE A 97 -16.30 -49.21 -25.41
N LEU A 98 -16.64 -47.95 -25.07
CA LEU A 98 -16.53 -47.42 -23.70
C LEU A 98 -17.42 -48.19 -22.72
N LYS A 99 -18.63 -48.64 -23.14
CA LYS A 99 -19.52 -49.49 -22.32
C LYS A 99 -18.87 -50.82 -21.95
N SER A 100 -18.16 -51.45 -22.91
CA SER A 100 -17.46 -52.72 -22.63
C SER A 100 -16.31 -52.48 -21.64
N GLN A 101 -15.54 -51.43 -21.80
CA GLN A 101 -14.41 -51.10 -20.93
C GLN A 101 -14.85 -50.67 -19.52
N ALA A 102 -15.93 -49.86 -19.43
CA ALA A 102 -16.52 -49.47 -18.16
C ALA A 102 -17.00 -50.67 -17.32
N SER A 103 -17.56 -51.68 -17.98
CA SER A 103 -17.98 -52.92 -17.32
C SER A 103 -16.76 -53.69 -16.78
N GLU A 104 -15.68 -53.79 -17.53
CA GLU A 104 -14.42 -54.41 -17.12
C GLU A 104 -13.80 -53.69 -15.93
N LEU A 105 -13.76 -52.35 -15.93
CA LEU A 105 -13.30 -51.56 -14.79
C LEU A 105 -14.11 -51.78 -13.50
N LEU A 106 -15.41 -52.02 -13.61
CA LEU A 106 -16.30 -52.29 -12.48
C LEU A 106 -16.18 -53.72 -11.93
N GLU A 107 -15.79 -54.68 -12.78
CA GLU A 107 -15.62 -56.08 -12.41
C GLU A 107 -14.25 -56.37 -11.79
N GLN A 108 -13.27 -55.51 -11.98
CA GLN A 108 -11.96 -55.68 -11.35
C GLN A 108 -12.03 -55.60 -9.83
N THR A 109 -11.83 -56.71 -9.20
CA THR A 109 -11.78 -56.92 -7.72
C THR A 109 -10.37 -57.06 -7.21
N GLU A 110 -9.35 -56.58 -7.92
CA GLU A 110 -7.98 -56.72 -7.49
C GLU A 110 -7.72 -55.91 -6.21
N ILE A 111 -7.24 -56.64 -5.19
CA ILE A 111 -6.89 -56.10 -3.88
C ILE A 111 -5.43 -55.60 -3.94
N GLY A 112 -5.26 -54.38 -4.47
CA GLY A 112 -3.97 -53.70 -4.45
C GLY A 112 -4.17 -52.21 -4.09
N GLU A 113 -3.18 -51.60 -3.44
CA GLU A 113 -3.20 -50.16 -3.19
C GLU A 113 -3.31 -49.38 -4.51
N ASN A 114 -4.32 -48.53 -4.66
CA ASN A 114 -4.59 -47.73 -5.84
C ASN A 114 -4.89 -48.48 -7.16
N SER A 115 -5.43 -49.70 -7.06
CA SER A 115 -5.68 -50.57 -8.22
C SER A 115 -6.63 -49.98 -9.24
N HIS A 116 -7.72 -49.35 -8.80
CA HIS A 116 -8.72 -48.76 -9.71
C HIS A 116 -8.22 -47.51 -10.38
N ILE A 117 -7.48 -46.63 -9.67
CA ILE A 117 -6.88 -45.37 -10.25
C ILE A 117 -5.89 -45.77 -11.34
N ASN A 118 -5.02 -46.76 -11.10
CA ASN A 118 -4.04 -47.25 -12.07
C ASN A 118 -4.70 -47.80 -13.33
N SER A 119 -5.73 -48.65 -13.16
CA SER A 119 -6.48 -49.19 -14.28
C SER A 119 -7.23 -48.16 -15.07
N TYR A 120 -7.81 -47.16 -14.37
CA TYR A 120 -8.51 -46.06 -14.97
C TYR A 120 -7.55 -45.15 -15.78
N ILE A 121 -6.41 -44.75 -15.25
CA ILE A 121 -5.37 -43.98 -15.95
C ILE A 121 -4.84 -44.71 -17.17
N ALA A 122 -4.58 -46.03 -17.05
CA ALA A 122 -4.14 -46.84 -18.18
C ALA A 122 -5.15 -46.86 -19.32
N LEU A 123 -6.42 -47.03 -18.99
CA LEU A 123 -7.51 -46.98 -19.97
C LEU A 123 -7.62 -45.57 -20.60
N TRP A 124 -7.56 -44.49 -19.80
CA TRP A 124 -7.57 -43.12 -20.30
C TRP A 124 -6.45 -42.84 -21.30
N ARG A 125 -5.22 -43.21 -20.94
CA ARG A 125 -4.06 -43.01 -21.83
C ARG A 125 -4.24 -43.72 -23.17
N SER A 126 -4.69 -44.98 -23.17
CA SER A 126 -4.95 -45.70 -24.40
C SER A 126 -6.08 -45.09 -25.21
N PHE A 127 -7.15 -44.63 -24.57
CA PHE A 127 -8.28 -44.00 -25.20
C PHE A 127 -7.95 -42.63 -25.83
N ILE A 128 -7.16 -41.79 -25.16
CA ILE A 128 -6.74 -40.48 -25.70
C ILE A 128 -5.87 -40.68 -26.97
N VAL A 129 -4.93 -41.64 -26.95
CA VAL A 129 -4.12 -41.96 -28.12
C VAL A 129 -5.01 -42.45 -29.27
N ALA A 130 -5.95 -43.34 -28.98
CA ALA A 130 -6.92 -43.83 -30.00
C ALA A 130 -7.80 -42.69 -30.55
N THR A 131 -8.22 -41.75 -29.69
CA THR A 131 -9.03 -40.58 -30.10
C THR A 131 -8.29 -39.71 -31.11
N VAL A 132 -6.97 -39.53 -30.99
CA VAL A 132 -6.17 -38.80 -31.99
C VAL A 132 -6.22 -39.47 -33.35
N HIS A 133 -6.20 -40.81 -33.40
CA HIS A 133 -6.34 -41.57 -34.64
C HIS A 133 -7.76 -41.49 -35.20
N LEU A 134 -8.78 -41.64 -34.36
CA LEU A 134 -10.19 -41.47 -34.75
C LEU A 134 -10.46 -40.07 -35.30
N LYS A 135 -9.88 -39.03 -34.69
CA LYS A 135 -9.95 -37.66 -35.23
C LYS A 135 -9.41 -37.59 -36.66
N THR A 136 -8.32 -38.26 -36.95
CA THR A 136 -7.75 -38.29 -38.30
C THR A 136 -8.68 -39.02 -39.29
N ILE A 137 -9.22 -40.14 -38.89
CA ILE A 137 -10.15 -40.96 -39.73
C ILE A 137 -11.41 -40.15 -40.10
N PHE A 138 -12.03 -39.47 -39.12
CA PHE A 138 -13.25 -38.71 -39.31
C PHE A 138 -13.06 -37.21 -39.59
N SER A 139 -11.83 -36.80 -39.90
CA SER A 139 -11.47 -35.38 -40.09
C SER A 139 -12.24 -34.67 -41.21
N ARG A 140 -12.76 -35.45 -42.20
CA ARG A 140 -13.53 -34.93 -43.34
C ARG A 140 -15.05 -34.74 -43.05
N LEU A 141 -15.56 -35.25 -41.97
CA LEU A 141 -16.98 -35.21 -41.67
C LEU A 141 -17.54 -33.78 -41.65
N ILE A 142 -16.93 -32.89 -40.87
CA ILE A 142 -17.34 -31.48 -40.75
C ILE A 142 -17.10 -30.68 -42.04
N PRO A 143 -15.93 -30.76 -42.70
CA PRO A 143 -15.73 -30.12 -44.00
C PRO A 143 -16.70 -30.57 -45.06
N SER A 144 -17.07 -31.88 -45.12
CA SER A 144 -18.06 -32.40 -46.07
C SER A 144 -19.45 -31.79 -45.82
N TRP A 145 -19.84 -31.54 -44.58
CA TRP A 145 -21.09 -30.82 -44.27
C TRP A 145 -21.10 -29.41 -44.85
N TYR A 146 -20.06 -28.64 -44.67
CA TYR A 146 -19.98 -27.29 -45.22
C TYR A 146 -19.90 -27.28 -46.76
N SER A 147 -19.38 -28.33 -47.38
CA SER A 147 -19.33 -28.42 -48.85
C SER A 147 -20.67 -28.55 -49.51
N ILE A 148 -21.72 -28.93 -48.78
CA ILE A 148 -23.12 -29.00 -49.24
C ILE A 148 -23.79 -27.61 -49.20
N GLY A 149 -23.12 -26.57 -48.72
CA GLY A 149 -23.61 -25.17 -48.71
C GLY A 149 -24.47 -24.82 -47.47
N LEU A 150 -24.30 -25.52 -46.37
CA LEU A 150 -25.00 -25.26 -45.10
C LEU A 150 -24.16 -24.42 -44.15
N ASP A 151 -24.76 -23.39 -43.57
CA ASP A 151 -24.06 -22.42 -42.73
C ASP A 151 -23.75 -22.90 -41.29
N ALA A 152 -24.50 -23.85 -40.76
CA ALA A 152 -24.34 -24.38 -39.43
C ALA A 152 -24.12 -25.90 -39.45
N CYS A 153 -23.05 -26.37 -38.83
CA CYS A 153 -22.78 -27.80 -38.68
C CYS A 153 -23.37 -28.32 -37.35
N PRO A 154 -24.26 -29.29 -37.36
CA PRO A 154 -24.85 -29.86 -36.13
C PRO A 154 -23.88 -30.84 -35.44
N PHE A 155 -22.75 -31.18 -36.08
CA PHE A 155 -21.84 -32.22 -35.58
C PHE A 155 -20.72 -31.63 -34.77
N GLU A 156 -20.43 -32.26 -33.65
CA GLU A 156 -19.25 -31.95 -32.86
C GLU A 156 -17.99 -32.65 -33.43
N LYS A 157 -16.86 -32.09 -33.08
CA LYS A 157 -15.56 -32.72 -33.43
C LYS A 157 -15.44 -34.09 -32.77
N THR A 158 -14.70 -34.98 -33.37
CA THR A 158 -14.52 -36.35 -32.84
C THR A 158 -13.96 -36.35 -31.42
N GLU A 159 -13.07 -35.39 -31.12
CA GLU A 159 -12.51 -35.21 -29.77
C GLU A 159 -13.58 -34.87 -28.75
N ASP A 160 -14.43 -33.91 -29.06
CA ASP A 160 -15.51 -33.43 -28.16
C ASP A 160 -16.52 -34.56 -27.90
N VAL A 161 -16.90 -35.30 -28.96
CA VAL A 161 -17.76 -36.48 -28.85
C VAL A 161 -17.12 -37.56 -27.98
N SER A 162 -15.85 -37.85 -28.16
CA SER A 162 -15.12 -38.86 -27.40
C SER A 162 -15.03 -38.49 -25.92
N LEU A 163 -14.73 -37.21 -25.60
CA LEU A 163 -14.67 -36.75 -24.21
C LEU A 163 -16.03 -36.71 -23.52
N LYS A 164 -17.12 -36.35 -24.24
CA LYS A 164 -18.49 -36.43 -23.72
C LYS A 164 -18.87 -37.88 -23.42
N ALA A 165 -18.67 -38.79 -24.42
CA ALA A 165 -18.95 -40.20 -24.25
C ALA A 165 -18.18 -40.81 -23.06
N TRP A 166 -16.92 -40.38 -22.84
CA TRP A 166 -16.12 -40.78 -21.67
C TRP A 166 -16.81 -40.37 -20.36
N ILE A 167 -17.26 -39.10 -20.26
CA ILE A 167 -17.96 -38.63 -19.06
C ILE A 167 -19.24 -39.40 -18.79
N ASP A 168 -20.05 -39.64 -19.84
CA ASP A 168 -21.36 -40.24 -19.71
C ASP A 168 -21.32 -41.76 -19.49
N VAL A 169 -20.35 -42.45 -20.09
CA VAL A 169 -20.29 -43.91 -20.09
C VAL A 169 -19.30 -44.46 -19.06
N VAL A 170 -18.07 -43.91 -18.97
CA VAL A 170 -17.01 -44.42 -18.07
C VAL A 170 -17.11 -43.78 -16.70
N LEU A 171 -17.23 -42.44 -16.62
CA LEU A 171 -17.31 -41.71 -15.36
C LEU A 171 -18.72 -41.78 -14.73
N THR A 172 -19.27 -42.98 -14.60
CA THR A 172 -20.50 -43.22 -13.85
C THR A 172 -20.34 -42.87 -12.37
N GLU A 173 -21.45 -42.67 -11.66
CA GLU A 173 -21.40 -42.33 -10.22
C GLU A 173 -20.62 -43.36 -9.39
N SER A 174 -20.71 -44.65 -9.75
CA SER A 174 -19.98 -45.74 -9.12
C SER A 174 -18.47 -45.64 -9.33
N VAL A 175 -18.03 -45.35 -10.56
CA VAL A 175 -16.58 -45.20 -10.88
C VAL A 175 -16.02 -43.94 -10.21
N ARG A 176 -16.78 -42.79 -10.29
CA ARG A 176 -16.38 -41.56 -9.59
C ARG A 176 -16.21 -41.78 -8.08
N GLY A 177 -17.14 -42.49 -7.45
CA GLY A 177 -17.09 -42.82 -6.03
C GLY A 177 -15.86 -43.64 -5.64
N ARG A 178 -15.49 -44.66 -6.45
CA ARG A 178 -14.30 -45.46 -6.23
C ARG A 178 -13.02 -44.64 -6.41
N ILE A 179 -12.91 -43.85 -7.47
CA ILE A 179 -11.77 -42.98 -7.72
C ILE A 179 -11.61 -41.97 -6.55
N SER A 180 -12.69 -41.30 -6.13
CA SER A 180 -12.64 -40.37 -5.00
C SER A 180 -12.22 -41.05 -3.69
N HIS A 181 -12.65 -42.30 -3.45
CA HIS A 181 -12.28 -43.00 -2.26
C HIS A 181 -10.77 -43.34 -2.23
N GLU A 182 -10.25 -43.93 -3.32
CA GLU A 182 -8.81 -44.26 -3.43
C GLU A 182 -7.96 -43.00 -3.46
N LEU A 183 -8.41 -41.93 -4.16
CA LEU A 183 -7.77 -40.63 -4.17
C LEU A 183 -7.66 -40.06 -2.76
N GLY A 184 -8.73 -40.15 -1.95
CA GLY A 184 -8.70 -39.74 -0.55
C GLY A 184 -7.66 -40.47 0.28
N GLN A 185 -7.52 -41.79 0.05
CA GLN A 185 -6.48 -42.58 0.71
C GLN A 185 -5.07 -42.17 0.26
N LEU A 186 -4.88 -41.93 -1.04
CA LEU A 186 -3.61 -41.50 -1.60
C LEU A 186 -3.19 -40.13 -1.06
N ILE A 187 -4.12 -39.13 -1.02
CA ILE A 187 -3.87 -37.83 -0.44
C ILE A 187 -3.49 -37.91 1.02
N LYS A 188 -4.16 -38.78 1.80
CA LYS A 188 -3.85 -39.00 3.20
C LYS A 188 -2.44 -39.59 3.37
N TYR A 189 -2.10 -40.60 2.57
CA TYR A 189 -0.77 -41.19 2.57
C TYR A 189 0.34 -40.20 2.21
N ASP A 190 0.16 -39.43 1.14
CA ASP A 190 1.13 -38.40 0.70
C ASP A 190 1.32 -37.30 1.75
N ARG A 191 0.25 -36.91 2.47
CA ARG A 191 0.33 -35.94 3.57
C ARG A 191 1.10 -36.47 4.75
N GLU A 192 0.94 -37.74 5.08
CA GLU A 192 1.66 -38.41 6.19
C GLU A 192 3.12 -38.74 5.84
N SER A 193 3.40 -39.17 4.60
CA SER A 193 4.72 -39.57 4.09
C SER A 193 5.58 -38.44 3.52
N LYS A 194 5.07 -37.19 3.54
CA LYS A 194 5.74 -36.02 2.97
C LYS A 194 6.05 -36.08 1.47
N GLY A 195 5.14 -36.66 0.70
CA GLY A 195 5.16 -36.52 -0.75
C GLY A 195 5.83 -37.63 -1.56
N ASP A 196 6.08 -38.81 -0.98
CA ASP A 196 6.74 -39.92 -1.67
C ASP A 196 5.77 -40.82 -2.49
N GLY A 197 4.50 -40.43 -2.65
CA GLY A 197 3.41 -41.20 -3.25
C GLY A 197 3.34 -41.22 -4.79
N GLY A 198 4.41 -40.92 -5.50
CA GLY A 198 4.45 -41.06 -6.96
C GLY A 198 3.72 -39.97 -7.76
N CYS A 199 3.49 -40.17 -9.08
CA CYS A 199 2.90 -39.20 -10.01
C CYS A 199 1.38 -39.34 -10.26
N LEU A 200 0.72 -40.29 -9.62
CA LEU A 200 -0.67 -40.63 -9.85
C LEU A 200 -1.63 -39.43 -9.66
N GLY A 201 -1.40 -38.63 -8.64
CA GLY A 201 -2.20 -37.42 -8.37
C GLY A 201 -2.11 -36.40 -9.48
N THR A 202 -0.90 -36.16 -10.00
CA THR A 202 -0.67 -35.22 -11.11
C THR A 202 -1.31 -35.71 -12.39
N GLU A 203 -1.24 -37.02 -12.68
CA GLU A 203 -1.85 -37.62 -13.85
C GLU A 203 -3.36 -37.51 -13.82
N LEU A 204 -4.01 -37.83 -12.69
CA LEU A 204 -5.44 -37.62 -12.51
C LEU A 204 -5.86 -36.17 -12.68
N LYS A 205 -5.10 -35.25 -12.08
CA LYS A 205 -5.35 -33.81 -12.23
C LYS A 205 -5.37 -33.38 -13.69
N ASP A 206 -4.32 -33.78 -14.44
CA ASP A 206 -4.15 -33.38 -15.84
C ASP A 206 -5.26 -33.97 -16.72
N GLU A 207 -5.63 -35.22 -16.46
CA GLU A 207 -6.71 -35.90 -17.15
C GLU A 207 -8.05 -35.21 -16.93
N PHE A 208 -8.45 -35.00 -15.68
CA PHE A 208 -9.73 -34.35 -15.35
C PHE A 208 -9.76 -32.88 -15.79
N ALA A 209 -8.61 -32.21 -15.88
CA ALA A 209 -8.52 -30.86 -16.43
C ALA A 209 -8.78 -30.80 -17.95
N MET A 210 -8.57 -31.90 -18.67
CA MET A 210 -8.90 -32.02 -20.11
C MET A 210 -10.39 -32.22 -20.38
N LEU A 211 -11.17 -32.63 -19.38
CA LEU A 211 -12.61 -32.88 -19.55
C LEU A 211 -13.37 -31.55 -19.78
N PRO A 212 -14.35 -31.53 -20.72
CA PRO A 212 -15.15 -30.35 -21.03
C PRO A 212 -16.05 -29.93 -19.85
N ASP A 213 -16.47 -30.86 -19.02
CA ASP A 213 -17.30 -30.58 -17.84
C ASP A 213 -16.46 -30.46 -16.57
N ARG A 214 -16.22 -29.21 -16.18
CA ARG A 214 -15.50 -28.91 -14.93
C ARG A 214 -16.22 -29.33 -13.66
N THR A 215 -17.54 -29.62 -13.73
CA THR A 215 -18.27 -30.06 -12.54
C THR A 215 -17.83 -31.45 -12.09
N VAL A 216 -17.38 -32.27 -13.02
CA VAL A 216 -16.83 -33.62 -12.72
C VAL A 216 -15.50 -33.48 -12.00
N TYR A 217 -14.59 -32.64 -12.51
CA TYR A 217 -13.32 -32.34 -11.87
C TYR A 217 -13.54 -31.86 -10.42
N LYS A 218 -14.45 -30.87 -10.23
CA LYS A 218 -14.76 -30.34 -8.92
C LYS A 218 -15.23 -31.43 -7.94
N LYS A 219 -16.22 -32.24 -8.33
CA LYS A 219 -16.80 -33.26 -7.46
C LYS A 219 -15.82 -34.40 -7.12
N VAL A 220 -14.99 -34.83 -8.07
CA VAL A 220 -14.13 -36.00 -7.89
C VAL A 220 -12.82 -35.64 -7.22
N ILE A 221 -12.20 -34.50 -7.60
CA ILE A 221 -10.87 -34.13 -7.16
C ILE A 221 -10.93 -33.02 -6.09
N GLU A 222 -11.52 -31.87 -6.40
CA GLU A 222 -11.51 -30.71 -5.48
C GLU A 222 -12.27 -31.02 -4.18
N ASP A 223 -13.52 -31.47 -4.27
CA ASP A 223 -14.34 -31.78 -3.08
C ASP A 223 -13.73 -32.89 -2.23
N CYS A 224 -13.10 -33.89 -2.87
CA CYS A 224 -12.40 -34.97 -2.18
C CYS A 224 -11.16 -34.43 -1.43
N TYR A 225 -10.33 -33.63 -2.10
CA TYR A 225 -9.13 -33.01 -1.51
C TYR A 225 -9.51 -32.13 -0.32
N VAL A 226 -10.48 -31.23 -0.50
CA VAL A 226 -10.98 -30.33 0.53
C VAL A 226 -11.54 -31.06 1.73
N SER A 227 -12.29 -32.13 1.51
CA SER A 227 -12.84 -32.95 2.59
C SER A 227 -11.74 -33.60 3.44
N GLN A 228 -10.75 -34.23 2.80
CA GLN A 228 -9.62 -34.85 3.48
C GLN A 228 -8.72 -33.82 4.21
N MET A 229 -8.54 -32.67 3.62
CA MET A 229 -7.80 -31.55 4.21
C MET A 229 -8.50 -31.04 5.48
N ASN A 230 -9.80 -30.74 5.39
CA ASN A 230 -10.57 -30.23 6.51
C ASN A 230 -10.63 -31.21 7.69
N GLU A 231 -10.80 -32.51 7.43
CA GLU A 231 -10.81 -33.53 8.46
C GLU A 231 -9.47 -33.63 9.19
N TYR A 232 -8.38 -33.62 8.42
CA TYR A 232 -7.02 -33.69 8.97
C TYR A 232 -6.68 -32.45 9.83
N TYR A 233 -6.89 -31.24 9.29
CA TYR A 233 -6.52 -30.02 10.00
C TYR A 233 -7.43 -29.71 11.18
N ARG A 234 -8.71 -30.07 11.12
CA ARG A 234 -9.63 -29.95 12.26
C ARG A 234 -9.15 -30.73 13.48
N SER A 235 -8.73 -31.97 13.26
CA SER A 235 -8.18 -32.84 14.34
C SER A 235 -6.82 -32.32 14.85
N LYS A 236 -5.99 -31.82 13.93
CA LYS A 236 -4.62 -31.35 14.26
C LYS A 236 -4.62 -30.05 15.04
N THR A 237 -5.44 -29.05 14.61
CA THR A 237 -5.55 -27.73 15.25
C THR A 237 -5.97 -27.82 16.71
N GLU A 238 -6.95 -28.66 17.06
CA GLU A 238 -7.38 -28.87 18.44
C GLU A 238 -6.24 -29.37 19.35
N ASN A 239 -5.34 -30.21 18.83
CA ASN A 239 -4.20 -30.73 19.59
C ASN A 239 -3.03 -29.75 19.69
N LEU A 240 -2.78 -28.95 18.62
CA LEU A 240 -1.68 -27.97 18.58
C LEU A 240 -1.94 -26.79 19.51
N MET A 241 -3.18 -26.37 19.67
CA MET A 241 -3.55 -25.25 20.56
C MET A 241 -3.16 -25.47 22.02
N LYS A 242 -3.10 -26.70 22.46
CA LYS A 242 -2.68 -27.04 23.84
C LYS A 242 -1.20 -26.70 24.10
N LYS A 243 -0.40 -26.47 23.05
CA LYS A 243 1.04 -26.16 23.14
C LYS A 243 1.36 -24.65 23.22
N GLY A 244 0.36 -23.78 23.12
CA GLY A 244 0.51 -22.32 23.13
C GLY A 244 0.51 -21.71 21.73
N ILE A 245 0.24 -20.39 21.68
CA ILE A 245 -0.05 -19.66 20.43
C ILE A 245 1.14 -19.61 19.47
N PHE A 246 2.37 -19.41 19.96
CA PHE A 246 3.57 -19.34 19.12
C PHE A 246 3.90 -20.67 18.46
N ALA A 247 3.89 -21.77 19.25
CA ALA A 247 4.10 -23.11 18.72
C ALA A 247 2.97 -23.52 17.73
N TYR A 248 1.74 -23.06 18.01
CA TYR A 248 0.61 -23.26 17.12
C TYR A 248 0.86 -22.57 15.76
N CYS A 249 1.17 -21.26 15.76
CA CYS A 249 1.39 -20.49 14.53
C CYS A 249 2.60 -21.00 13.73
N GLU A 250 3.69 -21.34 14.39
CA GLU A 250 4.87 -21.94 13.73
C GLU A 250 4.52 -23.25 13.01
N CYS A 251 3.73 -24.11 13.65
CA CYS A 251 3.25 -25.33 13.01
C CYS A 251 2.30 -25.04 11.84
N CYS A 252 1.38 -24.08 12.01
CA CYS A 252 0.40 -23.72 10.97
C CYS A 252 1.07 -23.13 9.72
N VAL A 253 2.07 -22.25 9.88
CA VAL A 253 2.83 -21.69 8.74
C VAL A 253 3.56 -22.79 7.98
N ARG A 254 4.23 -23.70 8.70
CA ARG A 254 4.91 -24.86 8.08
C ARG A 254 3.94 -25.80 7.40
N ASP A 255 2.78 -26.03 8.01
CA ASP A 255 1.74 -26.88 7.45
C ASP A 255 1.11 -26.24 6.20
N LEU A 256 0.93 -24.92 6.16
CA LEU A 256 0.45 -24.20 5.00
C LEU A 256 1.39 -24.36 3.80
N GLU A 257 2.69 -24.19 4.03
CA GLU A 257 3.71 -24.39 2.99
C GLU A 257 3.73 -25.85 2.49
N GLY A 258 3.66 -26.82 3.41
CA GLY A 258 3.62 -28.24 3.05
C GLY A 258 2.35 -28.62 2.29
N GLU A 259 1.20 -28.09 2.67
CA GLU A 259 -0.06 -28.38 2.01
C GLU A 259 -0.15 -27.71 0.62
N LEU A 260 0.48 -26.54 0.43
CA LEU A 260 0.58 -25.93 -0.90
C LEU A 260 1.33 -26.82 -1.90
N VAL A 261 2.48 -27.36 -1.47
CA VAL A 261 3.27 -28.30 -2.29
C VAL A 261 2.46 -29.55 -2.61
N LEU A 262 1.67 -30.05 -1.63
CA LEU A 262 0.79 -31.19 -1.85
C LEU A 262 -0.37 -30.84 -2.79
N ALA A 263 -0.97 -29.65 -2.63
CA ALA A 263 -2.07 -29.19 -3.46
C ALA A 263 -1.67 -29.02 -4.93
N GLU A 264 -0.49 -28.52 -5.23
CA GLU A 264 0.05 -28.41 -6.60
C GLU A 264 0.07 -29.77 -7.33
N LYS A 265 0.22 -30.88 -6.60
CA LYS A 265 0.22 -32.22 -7.16
C LYS A 265 -1.19 -32.68 -7.58
N TYR A 266 -2.23 -32.26 -6.86
CA TYR A 266 -3.60 -32.75 -7.03
C TYR A 266 -4.57 -31.74 -7.64
N LEU A 267 -4.31 -30.42 -7.46
CA LEU A 267 -5.24 -29.36 -7.85
C LEU A 267 -4.65 -28.50 -8.97
N ALA A 268 -5.54 -28.01 -9.82
CA ALA A 268 -5.21 -27.05 -10.87
C ALA A 268 -5.13 -25.60 -10.32
N ASP A 269 -5.87 -25.32 -9.24
CA ASP A 269 -5.92 -24.03 -8.57
C ASP A 269 -5.64 -24.23 -7.08
N THR A 270 -4.55 -23.66 -6.58
CA THR A 270 -4.11 -23.77 -5.20
C THR A 270 -4.65 -22.66 -4.30
N ASP A 271 -5.14 -21.55 -4.86
CA ASP A 271 -5.64 -20.40 -4.09
C ASP A 271 -6.85 -20.79 -3.22
N LEU A 272 -7.67 -21.73 -3.71
CA LEU A 272 -8.77 -22.31 -2.96
C LEU A 272 -8.30 -22.93 -1.63
N VAL A 273 -7.18 -23.67 -1.67
CA VAL A 273 -6.63 -24.37 -0.50
C VAL A 273 -6.12 -23.39 0.54
N VAL A 274 -5.41 -22.33 0.10
CA VAL A 274 -4.92 -21.29 1.00
C VAL A 274 -6.09 -20.65 1.77
N ASN A 275 -7.12 -20.25 1.07
CA ASN A 275 -8.29 -19.59 1.68
C ASN A 275 -9.01 -20.51 2.68
N LEU A 276 -9.18 -21.78 2.35
CA LEU A 276 -9.84 -22.74 3.23
C LEU A 276 -9.01 -23.08 4.47
N LEU A 277 -7.68 -23.25 4.31
CA LEU A 277 -6.77 -23.51 5.43
C LEU A 277 -6.74 -22.33 6.39
N ILE A 278 -6.63 -21.11 5.86
CA ILE A 278 -6.65 -19.91 6.69
C ILE A 278 -7.99 -19.81 7.43
N GLY A 279 -9.10 -20.12 6.78
CA GLY A 279 -10.41 -20.19 7.44
C GLY A 279 -10.44 -21.17 8.62
N GLU A 280 -9.88 -22.36 8.48
CA GLU A 280 -9.83 -23.36 9.58
C GLU A 280 -8.79 -23.00 10.65
N MET A 281 -7.62 -22.46 10.27
CA MET A 281 -6.52 -22.16 11.18
C MET A 281 -6.66 -20.81 11.89
N VAL A 282 -7.25 -19.80 11.25
CA VAL A 282 -7.37 -18.43 11.78
C VAL A 282 -8.80 -18.10 12.14
N ASP A 283 -9.70 -18.07 11.14
CA ASP A 283 -11.03 -17.50 11.33
C ASP A 283 -11.85 -18.29 12.36
N ARG A 284 -11.74 -19.61 12.34
CA ARG A 284 -12.41 -20.47 13.31
C ARG A 284 -11.84 -20.30 14.71
N GLN A 285 -10.57 -19.93 14.83
CA GLN A 285 -9.84 -19.83 16.08
C GLN A 285 -9.64 -18.37 16.54
N ILE A 286 -10.27 -17.42 15.89
CA ILE A 286 -10.08 -15.97 16.11
C ILE A 286 -10.19 -15.56 17.57
N LYS A 287 -11.11 -16.16 18.34
CA LYS A 287 -11.30 -15.90 19.76
C LYS A 287 -10.07 -16.17 20.63
N ILE A 288 -9.21 -17.07 20.21
CA ILE A 288 -7.99 -17.40 20.95
C ILE A 288 -6.93 -16.33 20.67
N PHE A 289 -6.85 -15.87 19.44
CA PHE A 289 -5.99 -14.74 19.07
C PHE A 289 -6.44 -13.43 19.75
N GLU A 290 -7.74 -13.20 19.93
CA GLU A 290 -8.29 -12.05 20.68
C GLU A 290 -7.87 -12.06 22.16
N GLN A 291 -7.69 -13.25 22.76
CA GLN A 291 -7.25 -13.38 24.16
C GLN A 291 -5.74 -13.23 24.33
N ALA A 292 -4.97 -13.32 23.27
CA ALA A 292 -3.52 -13.20 23.29
C ALA A 292 -3.09 -11.72 23.30
N ASP A 293 -2.02 -11.42 24.02
CA ASP A 293 -1.40 -10.09 23.94
C ASP A 293 -0.54 -9.97 22.68
N LEU A 294 -1.18 -9.52 21.60
CA LEU A 294 -0.53 -9.30 20.31
C LEU A 294 0.17 -7.93 20.20
N SER A 295 0.21 -7.16 21.27
CA SER A 295 0.81 -5.82 21.27
C SER A 295 2.13 -5.72 22.06
N SER A 296 2.47 -6.71 22.87
CA SER A 296 3.63 -6.66 23.77
C SER A 296 4.99 -6.53 23.05
N TRP A 297 5.10 -7.05 21.80
CA TRP A 297 6.31 -6.94 20.99
C TRP A 297 6.63 -5.50 20.57
N ILE A 298 5.62 -4.61 20.46
CA ILE A 298 5.75 -3.26 19.88
C ILE A 298 6.82 -2.44 20.63
N LEU A 299 6.90 -2.61 21.93
CA LEU A 299 7.84 -1.87 22.79
C LEU A 299 8.88 -2.77 23.45
N SER A 300 8.95 -4.02 23.08
CA SER A 300 9.93 -4.96 23.62
C SER A 300 11.36 -4.55 23.25
N ASP A 301 12.30 -4.77 24.16
CA ASP A 301 13.74 -4.65 23.93
C ASP A 301 14.36 -6.01 23.52
N ASP A 302 13.59 -7.07 23.62
CA ASP A 302 13.98 -8.44 23.27
C ASP A 302 13.66 -8.74 21.79
N THR A 303 14.68 -8.80 20.97
CA THR A 303 14.57 -9.08 19.54
C THR A 303 14.12 -10.53 19.27
N GLU A 304 14.42 -11.45 20.14
CA GLU A 304 13.99 -12.84 20.01
C GLU A 304 12.46 -12.95 20.22
N MET A 305 11.94 -12.23 21.21
CA MET A 305 10.51 -12.09 21.42
C MET A 305 9.82 -11.46 20.21
N VAL A 306 10.37 -10.39 19.65
CA VAL A 306 9.82 -9.75 18.45
C VAL A 306 9.75 -10.75 17.28
N ASN A 307 10.79 -11.55 17.09
CA ASN A 307 10.86 -12.52 15.99
C ASN A 307 9.83 -13.66 16.13
N GLN A 308 9.49 -14.07 17.37
CA GLN A 308 8.47 -15.10 17.60
C GLN A 308 7.08 -14.68 17.09
N TYR A 309 6.80 -13.38 17.04
CA TYR A 309 5.54 -12.87 16.46
C TYR A 309 5.49 -12.94 14.93
N GLY A 310 6.62 -13.15 14.24
CA GLY A 310 6.69 -13.26 12.78
C GLY A 310 5.70 -14.29 12.22
N ASN A 311 5.69 -15.50 12.77
CA ASN A 311 4.77 -16.56 12.34
C ASN A 311 3.30 -16.23 12.67
N VAL A 312 3.05 -15.57 13.80
CA VAL A 312 1.69 -15.17 14.20
C VAL A 312 1.12 -14.18 13.18
N PHE A 313 1.90 -13.16 12.82
CA PHE A 313 1.45 -12.14 11.90
C PHE A 313 1.45 -12.62 10.44
N SER A 314 2.38 -13.50 10.05
CA SER A 314 2.31 -14.17 8.74
C SER A 314 1.01 -14.95 8.56
N LEU A 315 0.52 -15.58 9.61
CA LEU A 315 -0.73 -16.32 9.56
C LEU A 315 -1.95 -15.37 9.55
N LEU A 316 -1.96 -14.35 10.44
CA LEU A 316 -3.07 -13.41 10.58
C LEU A 316 -3.22 -12.43 9.41
N SER A 317 -2.12 -12.06 8.74
CA SER A 317 -2.14 -11.15 7.59
C SER A 317 -2.82 -11.73 6.36
N ASN A 318 -2.89 -13.04 6.28
CA ASN A 318 -3.58 -13.75 5.21
C ASN A 318 -5.09 -13.94 5.46
N SER A 319 -5.62 -13.51 6.61
CA SER A 319 -7.04 -13.60 6.95
C SER A 319 -7.69 -12.23 7.05
N MET A 320 -8.85 -12.05 6.44
CA MET A 320 -9.64 -10.81 6.58
C MET A 320 -10.12 -10.56 8.01
N GLU A 321 -10.51 -11.60 8.73
CA GLU A 321 -10.91 -11.51 10.14
C GLU A 321 -9.68 -11.26 11.03
N GLY A 322 -8.55 -11.90 10.71
CA GLY A 322 -7.27 -11.65 11.37
C GLY A 322 -6.82 -10.20 11.24
N LEU A 323 -6.87 -9.62 10.02
CA LEU A 323 -6.54 -8.22 9.78
C LEU A 323 -7.45 -7.24 10.53
N LYS A 324 -8.76 -7.48 10.58
CA LYS A 324 -9.71 -6.65 11.35
C LYS A 324 -9.40 -6.70 12.85
N MET A 325 -9.08 -7.86 13.36
CA MET A 325 -8.71 -8.05 14.75
C MET A 325 -7.41 -7.31 15.08
N LEU A 326 -6.37 -7.45 14.23
CA LEU A 326 -5.10 -6.73 14.38
C LEU A 326 -5.31 -5.21 14.34
N GLU A 327 -6.13 -4.73 13.41
CA GLU A 327 -6.47 -3.30 13.32
C GLU A 327 -7.09 -2.77 14.62
N SER A 328 -8.04 -3.51 15.17
CA SER A 328 -8.68 -3.19 16.47
C SER A 328 -7.67 -3.17 17.61
N THR A 329 -6.80 -4.18 17.66
CA THR A 329 -5.77 -4.33 18.70
C THR A 329 -4.77 -3.18 18.65
N PHE A 330 -4.24 -2.86 17.47
CA PHE A 330 -3.28 -1.77 17.30
C PHE A 330 -3.91 -0.40 17.57
N LYS A 331 -5.13 -0.14 17.11
CA LYS A 331 -5.86 1.08 17.43
C LYS A 331 -5.99 1.27 18.94
N THR A 332 -6.42 0.25 19.65
CA THR A 332 -6.59 0.28 21.11
C THR A 332 -5.26 0.49 21.82
N PHE A 333 -4.21 -0.25 21.42
CA PHE A 333 -2.88 -0.13 21.99
C PHE A 333 -2.32 1.29 21.84
N PHE A 334 -2.30 1.82 20.62
CA PHE A 334 -1.73 3.15 20.33
C PHE A 334 -2.54 4.26 20.97
N THR A 335 -3.89 4.17 21.00
CA THR A 335 -4.73 5.13 21.70
C THR A 335 -4.39 5.20 23.17
N ASN A 336 -4.30 4.06 23.85
CA ASN A 336 -3.96 4.00 25.28
C ASN A 336 -2.54 4.50 25.53
N LYS A 337 -1.59 4.16 24.66
CA LYS A 337 -0.19 4.55 24.82
C LYS A 337 0.02 6.04 24.62
N PHE A 338 -0.52 6.63 23.56
CA PHE A 338 -0.46 8.08 23.37
C PHE A 338 -1.19 8.83 24.47
N ALA A 339 -2.38 8.39 24.89
CA ALA A 339 -3.09 9.01 26.00
C ALA A 339 -2.29 8.97 27.31
N SER A 340 -1.52 7.93 27.56
CA SER A 340 -0.63 7.84 28.74
C SER A 340 0.54 8.82 28.66
N LEU A 341 1.10 9.06 27.47
CA LEU A 341 2.20 10.02 27.26
C LEU A 341 1.75 11.47 27.42
N LEU A 342 0.52 11.79 27.00
CA LEU A 342 -0.05 13.14 27.04
C LEU A 342 -0.36 13.63 28.47
N LYS A 343 -0.35 12.74 29.46
CA LYS A 343 -0.48 13.10 30.88
C LYS A 343 0.80 13.70 31.50
N ALA A 344 1.91 13.69 30.77
CA ALA A 344 3.21 14.25 31.22
C ALA A 344 3.35 15.72 30.78
N ASP A 345 4.36 16.45 31.33
CA ASP A 345 4.60 17.87 31.01
C ASP A 345 4.85 18.12 29.52
N GLU A 346 4.24 19.19 28.96
CA GLU A 346 4.15 19.49 27.52
C GLU A 346 5.47 19.44 26.75
N VAL A 347 6.57 20.00 27.31
CA VAL A 347 7.87 20.06 26.60
C VAL A 347 8.49 18.68 26.41
N SER A 348 8.24 17.75 27.32
CA SER A 348 8.77 16.38 27.24
C SER A 348 7.90 15.45 26.37
N VAL A 349 6.61 15.79 26.14
CA VAL A 349 5.65 14.95 25.41
C VAL A 349 6.05 14.76 23.97
N GLY A 350 6.40 15.82 23.25
CA GLY A 350 6.80 15.73 21.84
C GLY A 350 8.00 14.80 21.64
N LYS A 351 9.01 14.91 22.51
CA LYS A 351 10.20 14.02 22.47
C LYS A 351 9.84 12.57 22.77
N LYS A 352 9.00 12.34 23.78
CA LYS A 352 8.52 10.98 24.11
C LYS A 352 7.73 10.35 22.97
N ILE A 353 6.92 11.14 22.25
CA ILE A 353 6.23 10.69 21.04
C ILE A 353 7.23 10.25 19.97
N VAL A 354 8.25 11.07 19.67
CA VAL A 354 9.27 10.72 18.68
C VAL A 354 10.02 9.44 19.07
N LEU A 355 10.41 9.30 20.34
CA LEU A 355 11.07 8.10 20.84
C LEU A 355 10.17 6.86 20.78
N LEU A 356 8.88 7.01 21.06
CA LEU A 356 7.91 5.94 20.91
C LEU A 356 7.82 5.46 19.45
N PHE A 357 7.67 6.41 18.50
CA PHE A 357 7.66 6.07 17.08
C PHE A 357 8.95 5.37 16.64
N LYS A 358 10.12 5.90 17.05
CA LYS A 358 11.42 5.27 16.76
C LYS A 358 11.45 3.82 17.22
N LYS A 359 11.03 3.53 18.45
CA LYS A 359 11.02 2.18 19.00
C LYS A 359 10.04 1.27 18.26
N CYS A 360 8.80 1.75 18.05
CA CYS A 360 7.78 1.00 17.32
C CYS A 360 8.22 0.66 15.90
N LEU A 361 8.79 1.63 15.18
CA LEU A 361 9.22 1.42 13.79
C LEU A 361 10.47 0.55 13.68
N SER A 362 11.40 0.64 14.66
CA SER A 362 12.55 -0.27 14.73
C SER A 362 12.10 -1.72 14.90
N ASN A 363 11.16 -1.97 15.83
CA ASN A 363 10.63 -3.30 16.05
C ASN A 363 9.79 -3.80 14.87
N LEU A 364 9.01 -2.91 14.21
CA LEU A 364 8.30 -3.25 12.98
C LEU A 364 9.26 -3.68 11.87
N LYS A 365 10.33 -2.93 11.62
CA LYS A 365 11.35 -3.29 10.62
C LYS A 365 11.99 -4.65 10.92
N SER A 366 12.31 -4.91 12.18
CA SER A 366 12.85 -6.21 12.60
C SER A 366 11.84 -7.35 12.37
N LEU A 367 10.57 -7.10 12.69
CA LEU A 367 9.50 -8.07 12.53
C LEU A 367 9.19 -8.37 11.06
N LEU A 368 9.14 -7.35 10.19
CA LEU A 368 8.84 -7.52 8.76
C LEU A 368 9.88 -8.40 8.02
N LEU A 369 11.09 -8.55 8.54
CA LEU A 369 12.07 -9.49 8.00
C LEU A 369 11.64 -10.97 8.19
N ASN A 370 10.75 -11.24 9.13
CA ASN A 370 10.29 -12.58 9.50
C ASN A 370 8.79 -12.79 9.21
N VAL A 371 8.08 -11.78 8.72
CA VAL A 371 6.67 -11.89 8.32
C VAL A 371 6.58 -12.13 6.82
N ASN A 372 5.88 -13.18 6.43
CA ASN A 372 5.57 -13.45 5.03
C ASN A 372 4.31 -12.64 4.64
N ASP A 373 4.48 -11.33 4.42
CA ASP A 373 3.43 -10.39 4.04
C ASP A 373 3.67 -9.89 2.60
N THR A 374 3.30 -10.72 1.62
CA THR A 374 3.54 -10.45 0.20
C THR A 374 2.75 -9.25 -0.33
N GLU A 375 1.62 -8.92 0.31
CA GLU A 375 0.72 -7.84 -0.10
C GLU A 375 0.89 -6.56 0.73
N GLY A 376 1.71 -6.56 1.79
CA GLY A 376 1.88 -5.42 2.69
C GLY A 376 0.67 -5.13 3.59
N ASN A 377 -0.23 -6.08 3.76
CA ASN A 377 -1.47 -5.92 4.52
C ASN A 377 -1.20 -5.65 6.01
N PHE A 378 -0.23 -6.36 6.60
CA PHE A 378 0.15 -6.18 7.99
C PHE A 378 0.73 -4.78 8.25
N GLU A 379 1.66 -4.33 7.40
CA GLU A 379 2.26 -2.99 7.51
C GLU A 379 1.19 -1.90 7.37
N ALA A 380 0.25 -2.05 6.44
CA ALA A 380 -0.85 -1.11 6.25
C ALA A 380 -1.77 -1.03 7.49
N VAL A 381 -2.11 -2.18 8.09
CA VAL A 381 -2.94 -2.26 9.28
C VAL A 381 -2.23 -1.66 10.50
N PHE A 382 -0.94 -1.95 10.68
CA PHE A 382 -0.13 -1.36 11.75
C PHE A 382 -0.05 0.16 11.60
N GLY A 383 0.23 0.65 10.39
CA GLY A 383 0.27 2.08 10.07
C GLY A 383 -1.06 2.79 10.30
N SER A 384 -2.19 2.13 9.95
CA SER A 384 -3.54 2.62 10.25
C SER A 384 -3.77 2.73 11.76
N GLY A 385 -3.34 1.72 12.53
CA GLY A 385 -3.43 1.70 13.99
C GLY A 385 -2.67 2.86 14.64
N ILE A 386 -1.43 3.12 14.22
CA ILE A 386 -0.64 4.27 14.71
C ILE A 386 -1.33 5.60 14.37
N LYS A 387 -1.73 5.80 13.11
CA LYS A 387 -2.40 7.03 12.67
C LYS A 387 -3.67 7.29 13.46
N TYR A 388 -4.53 6.27 13.61
CA TYR A 388 -5.75 6.37 14.37
C TYR A 388 -5.49 6.70 15.84
N GLY A 389 -4.61 5.94 16.51
CA GLY A 389 -4.25 6.13 17.90
C GLY A 389 -3.66 7.51 18.17
N PHE A 390 -2.80 8.01 17.29
CA PHE A 390 -2.24 9.34 17.38
C PHE A 390 -3.32 10.42 17.28
N VAL A 391 -4.16 10.37 16.22
CA VAL A 391 -5.22 11.37 15.99
C VAL A 391 -6.22 11.39 17.15
N GLU A 392 -6.72 10.23 17.57
CA GLU A 392 -7.76 10.15 18.59
C GLU A 392 -7.26 10.60 19.98
N SER A 393 -6.04 10.23 20.33
CA SER A 393 -5.45 10.60 21.63
C SER A 393 -4.98 12.04 21.69
N THR A 394 -4.48 12.61 20.58
CA THR A 394 -3.91 13.95 20.57
C THR A 394 -4.93 15.05 20.30
N LYS A 395 -6.14 14.67 19.88
CA LYS A 395 -7.23 15.58 19.55
C LYS A 395 -7.59 16.49 20.72
N GLY A 396 -7.35 17.80 20.57
CA GLY A 396 -7.65 18.79 21.60
C GLY A 396 -6.69 18.82 22.81
N VAL A 397 -5.67 17.97 22.84
CA VAL A 397 -4.70 17.87 23.94
C VAL A 397 -3.30 18.32 23.51
N LEU A 398 -2.82 17.83 22.35
CA LEU A 398 -1.49 18.16 21.85
C LEU A 398 -1.54 19.44 21.02
N ASN A 399 -0.62 20.37 21.31
CA ASN A 399 -0.40 21.50 20.44
C ASN A 399 0.38 21.06 19.17
N TYR A 400 -0.34 20.91 18.06
CA TYR A 400 0.24 20.43 16.80
C TYR A 400 1.30 21.39 16.23
N GLU A 401 1.21 22.70 16.50
CA GLU A 401 2.23 23.66 16.06
C GLU A 401 3.55 23.43 16.78
N ASN A 402 3.52 23.30 18.11
CA ASN A 402 4.70 23.02 18.90
C ASN A 402 5.33 21.67 18.49
N PHE A 403 4.50 20.66 18.25
CA PHE A 403 4.99 19.36 17.79
C PHE A 403 5.58 19.42 16.37
N ALA A 404 4.93 20.13 15.45
CA ALA A 404 5.43 20.32 14.10
C ALA A 404 6.75 21.10 14.06
N ASN A 405 6.88 22.12 14.92
CA ASN A 405 8.15 22.86 15.06
C ASN A 405 9.27 21.97 15.60
N LEU A 406 8.98 21.11 16.59
CA LEU A 406 9.95 20.15 17.09
C LEU A 406 10.43 19.21 15.97
N LEU A 407 9.52 18.67 15.16
CA LEU A 407 9.90 17.81 14.02
C LEU A 407 10.73 18.58 12.97
N ALA A 408 10.33 19.80 12.64
CA ALA A 408 11.07 20.63 11.67
C ALA A 408 12.46 21.02 12.22
N GLU A 409 12.58 21.25 13.52
CA GLU A 409 13.83 21.52 14.20
C GLU A 409 14.76 20.29 14.18
N LEU A 410 14.24 19.11 14.45
CA LEU A 410 14.98 17.85 14.35
C LEU A 410 15.49 17.59 12.92
N LEU A 411 14.67 17.86 11.89
CA LEU A 411 15.11 17.81 10.50
C LEU A 411 16.25 18.78 10.21
N SER A 412 16.15 20.01 10.72
CA SER A 412 17.17 21.05 10.52
C SER A 412 18.45 20.76 11.30
N ALA A 413 18.36 20.19 12.50
CA ALA A 413 19.48 19.81 13.34
C ALA A 413 20.36 18.74 12.70
N SER A 414 19.75 17.81 11.98
CA SER A 414 20.47 16.75 11.25
C SER A 414 21.32 17.30 10.09
N SER A 415 21.03 18.53 9.63
CA SER A 415 21.81 19.20 8.57
C SER A 415 23.05 19.93 9.10
N GLN A 416 23.12 20.21 10.41
CA GLN A 416 24.16 21.09 11.00
C GLN A 416 24.60 20.62 12.40
N GLN A 417 25.86 20.24 12.53
CA GLN A 417 26.43 19.73 13.79
C GLN A 417 26.64 20.77 14.90
N ASP A 418 26.58 22.10 14.61
CA ASP A 418 27.02 23.14 15.51
C ASP A 418 26.02 24.26 15.87
N MET A 419 24.75 24.14 15.49
CA MET A 419 23.77 25.19 15.82
C MET A 419 23.04 24.93 17.14
N PRO A 420 22.90 25.97 18.00
CA PRO A 420 22.05 25.86 19.19
C PRO A 420 20.58 25.77 18.78
N LEU A 421 19.89 24.77 19.33
CA LEU A 421 18.52 24.47 19.06
C LEU A 421 17.59 25.13 20.09
N PRO A 422 16.58 25.93 19.72
CA PRO A 422 15.78 26.68 20.68
C PRO A 422 14.94 25.83 21.64
N PHE A 423 14.54 24.63 21.20
CA PHE A 423 13.74 23.70 21.99
C PHE A 423 14.52 22.49 22.52
N LEU A 424 15.74 22.25 22.00
CA LEU A 424 16.57 21.13 22.41
C LEU A 424 17.82 21.67 23.11
N THR A 425 18.08 21.23 24.32
CA THR A 425 19.40 21.44 24.97
C THR A 425 20.39 20.43 24.39
N ARG A 426 21.72 20.70 24.49
CA ARG A 426 22.76 19.76 24.02
C ARG A 426 22.66 18.36 24.66
N GLU A 427 22.13 18.29 25.88
CA GLU A 427 21.85 17.02 26.59
C GLU A 427 20.59 16.32 26.11
N ASP A 428 19.70 17.06 25.43
CA ASP A 428 18.44 16.59 24.91
C ASP A 428 18.45 16.31 23.39
N THR A 429 19.60 16.47 22.71
CA THR A 429 19.69 16.07 21.29
C THR A 429 19.43 14.58 21.20
N ILE A 430 18.24 14.28 20.70
CA ILE A 430 17.91 12.91 20.34
C ILE A 430 18.81 12.59 19.15
N ASP A 431 19.78 11.71 19.37
CA ASP A 431 20.57 11.13 18.26
C ASP A 431 19.66 10.23 17.44
N THR A 432 18.80 10.89 16.65
CA THR A 432 17.76 10.21 15.84
C THR A 432 18.20 10.31 14.40
N PRO A 433 18.43 9.17 13.73
CA PRO A 433 18.64 9.16 12.29
C PRO A 433 17.51 9.88 11.58
N ILE A 434 17.83 10.60 10.51
CA ILE A 434 16.84 11.37 9.75
C ILE A 434 15.69 10.49 9.24
N ASP A 435 15.98 9.24 8.89
CA ASP A 435 15.00 8.27 8.42
C ASP A 435 13.91 7.98 9.47
N ASP A 436 14.27 8.00 10.75
CA ASP A 436 13.30 7.81 11.84
C ASP A 436 12.37 9.02 11.94
N ILE A 437 12.88 10.25 11.77
CA ILE A 437 12.08 11.48 11.78
C ILE A 437 11.14 11.52 10.56
N ILE A 438 11.65 11.16 9.39
CA ILE A 438 10.85 11.03 8.15
C ILE A 438 9.74 10.01 8.34
N SER A 439 10.05 8.88 8.97
CA SER A 439 9.05 7.84 9.29
C SER A 439 7.97 8.36 10.24
N VAL A 440 8.33 9.16 11.26
CA VAL A 440 7.32 9.82 12.12
C VAL A 440 6.41 10.73 11.30
N ILE A 441 6.99 11.54 10.40
CA ILE A 441 6.23 12.45 9.53
C ILE A 441 5.27 11.68 8.61
N TYR A 442 5.65 10.48 8.17
CA TYR A 442 4.76 9.62 7.38
C TYR A 442 3.47 9.26 8.12
N PHE A 443 3.57 8.93 9.40
CA PHE A 443 2.43 8.45 10.20
C PHE A 443 1.57 9.57 10.81
N VAL A 444 2.09 10.79 10.96
CA VAL A 444 1.27 11.90 11.48
C VAL A 444 0.19 12.35 10.47
N PRO A 445 -0.91 12.98 10.95
CA PRO A 445 -1.98 13.49 10.08
C PRO A 445 -1.49 14.55 9.09
N GLU A 446 -2.21 14.71 7.99
CA GLU A 446 -1.84 15.66 6.93
C GLU A 446 -1.77 17.12 7.40
N ASN A 447 -2.64 17.52 8.35
CA ASN A 447 -2.59 18.86 8.94
C ASN A 447 -1.28 19.09 9.71
N VAL A 448 -0.75 18.08 10.39
CA VAL A 448 0.54 18.18 11.09
C VAL A 448 1.67 18.22 10.06
N LYS A 449 1.61 17.42 8.99
CA LYS A 449 2.59 17.46 7.89
C LYS A 449 2.71 18.85 7.27
N GLU A 450 1.58 19.52 7.01
CA GLU A 450 1.57 20.87 6.46
C GLU A 450 2.22 21.88 7.43
N LEU A 451 1.97 21.75 8.73
CA LEU A 451 2.62 22.57 9.76
C LEU A 451 4.13 22.32 9.82
N VAL A 452 4.57 21.06 9.73
CA VAL A 452 6.00 20.70 9.68
C VAL A 452 6.67 21.36 8.48
N LEU A 453 6.04 21.32 7.30
CA LEU A 453 6.59 21.92 6.09
C LEU A 453 6.68 23.45 6.18
N ARG A 454 5.70 24.12 6.77
CA ARG A 454 5.74 25.57 7.01
C ARG A 454 6.87 25.92 7.97
N ALA A 455 6.99 25.19 9.06
CA ALA A 455 8.07 25.39 10.00
C ALA A 455 9.45 25.15 9.33
N HIS A 456 9.58 24.06 8.58
CA HIS A 456 10.80 23.75 7.82
C HIS A 456 11.13 24.82 6.79
N GLN A 457 10.15 25.34 6.04
CA GLN A 457 10.35 26.49 5.12
C GLN A 457 10.96 27.69 5.83
N SER A 458 10.52 27.95 7.07
CA SER A 458 11.04 29.07 7.85
C SER A 458 12.48 28.83 8.35
N TYR A 459 12.80 27.59 8.74
CA TYR A 459 14.18 27.21 9.06
C TYR A 459 15.08 27.28 7.83
N LEU A 460 14.64 26.74 6.70
CA LEU A 460 15.36 26.80 5.43
C LEU A 460 15.65 28.25 5.01
N ALA A 461 14.65 29.13 5.08
CA ALA A 461 14.84 30.55 4.77
C ALA A 461 15.95 31.18 5.60
N ARG A 462 15.97 30.86 6.89
CA ARG A 462 16.96 31.38 7.81
C ARG A 462 18.37 30.83 7.52
N HIS A 463 18.49 29.53 7.26
CA HIS A 463 19.77 28.90 6.92
C HIS A 463 20.34 29.47 5.61
N LEU A 464 19.48 29.69 4.60
CA LEU A 464 19.88 30.32 3.33
C LEU A 464 20.40 31.75 3.54
N ILE A 465 19.71 32.56 4.34
CA ILE A 465 20.07 33.94 4.61
C ILE A 465 21.41 34.01 5.41
N LEU A 466 21.64 33.09 6.32
CA LEU A 466 22.85 33.01 7.11
C LEU A 466 24.03 32.36 6.37
N GLY A 467 23.82 31.81 5.19
CA GLY A 467 24.84 31.10 4.43
C GLY A 467 25.29 29.78 5.09
N GLN A 468 24.44 29.19 5.92
CA GLN A 468 24.69 27.96 6.70
C GLN A 468 23.88 26.78 6.16
N LEU A 469 24.09 26.42 4.91
CA LEU A 469 23.28 25.39 4.27
C LEU A 469 24.12 24.28 3.65
N ASN A 470 23.70 23.04 3.87
CA ASN A 470 24.11 21.92 3.04
C ASN A 470 23.04 21.70 1.94
N GLU A 471 23.35 22.18 0.73
CA GLU A 471 22.40 22.17 -0.40
C GLU A 471 21.95 20.75 -0.78
N ASP A 472 22.89 19.81 -0.85
CA ASP A 472 22.60 18.44 -1.27
C ASP A 472 21.68 17.74 -0.25
N TYR A 473 21.92 17.96 1.03
CA TYR A 473 21.08 17.45 2.10
C TYR A 473 19.65 17.99 1.99
N GLU A 474 19.48 19.31 1.89
CA GLU A 474 18.15 19.93 1.84
C GLU A 474 17.39 19.55 0.57
N ARG A 475 18.09 19.46 -0.55
CA ARG A 475 17.50 19.00 -1.82
C ARG A 475 16.95 17.57 -1.69
N ASN A 476 17.77 16.66 -1.16
CA ASN A 476 17.38 15.27 -0.96
C ASN A 476 16.22 15.13 0.04
N LEU A 477 16.29 15.86 1.16
CA LEU A 477 15.21 15.90 2.16
C LEU A 477 13.88 16.34 1.54
N LEU A 478 13.90 17.46 0.80
CA LEU A 478 12.69 17.97 0.14
C LEU A 478 12.13 16.99 -0.91
N LEU A 479 12.98 16.28 -1.66
CA LEU A 479 12.55 15.25 -2.60
C LEU A 479 11.85 14.09 -1.89
N VAL A 480 12.43 13.58 -0.80
CA VAL A 480 11.84 12.50 -0.01
C VAL A 480 10.49 12.95 0.58
N LEU A 481 10.44 14.11 1.22
CA LEU A 481 9.20 14.62 1.81
C LEU A 481 8.12 14.89 0.74
N SER A 482 8.50 15.37 -0.45
CA SER A 482 7.56 15.62 -1.55
C SER A 482 6.96 14.34 -2.14
N SER A 483 7.68 13.22 -2.07
CA SER A 483 7.15 11.92 -2.49
C SER A 483 6.09 11.38 -1.53
N MET A 484 6.15 11.77 -0.25
CA MET A 484 5.23 11.31 0.79
C MET A 484 3.95 12.14 0.91
N TYR A 485 4.04 13.44 0.62
CA TYR A 485 2.93 14.37 0.79
C TYR A 485 3.02 15.52 -0.20
N GLN A 486 1.95 15.78 -0.95
CA GLN A 486 1.91 16.86 -1.93
C GLN A 486 1.49 18.19 -1.27
N SER A 487 2.35 19.19 -1.39
CA SER A 487 2.08 20.57 -0.92
C SER A 487 2.73 21.61 -1.83
N PRO A 488 2.09 22.76 -2.08
CA PRO A 488 2.68 23.87 -2.85
C PRO A 488 3.89 24.49 -2.14
N ILE A 489 4.10 24.23 -0.86
CA ILE A 489 5.25 24.71 -0.09
C ILE A 489 6.55 24.13 -0.64
N TYR A 490 6.57 22.90 -1.15
CA TYR A 490 7.77 22.31 -1.77
C TYR A 490 8.27 23.15 -2.94
N PHE A 491 7.37 23.60 -3.82
CA PHE A 491 7.75 24.48 -4.93
C PHE A 491 8.41 25.76 -4.42
N LYS A 492 7.89 26.35 -3.33
CA LYS A 492 8.49 27.51 -2.70
C LYS A 492 9.87 27.20 -2.14
N CYS A 493 10.05 26.09 -1.43
CA CYS A 493 11.34 25.66 -0.88
C CYS A 493 12.37 25.44 -1.99
N PHE A 494 12.03 24.71 -3.05
CA PHE A 494 12.92 24.51 -4.21
C PHE A 494 13.29 25.82 -4.92
N THR A 495 12.34 26.78 -5.02
CA THR A 495 12.59 28.09 -5.61
C THR A 495 13.53 28.91 -4.72
N MET A 496 13.39 28.80 -3.39
CA MET A 496 14.29 29.45 -2.43
C MET A 496 15.72 28.89 -2.55
N LEU A 497 15.88 27.57 -2.58
CA LEU A 497 17.17 26.91 -2.80
C LEU A 497 17.83 27.36 -4.12
N LYS A 498 17.07 27.31 -5.22
CA LYS A 498 17.56 27.72 -6.53
C LYS A 498 18.01 29.18 -6.57
N SER A 499 17.26 30.08 -5.91
CA SER A 499 17.61 31.50 -5.83
C SER A 499 18.91 31.72 -5.07
N ALA A 500 19.11 30.98 -3.97
CA ALA A 500 20.30 31.09 -3.15
C ALA A 500 21.57 30.60 -3.86
N VAL A 501 21.46 29.44 -4.53
CA VAL A 501 22.59 28.83 -5.27
C VAL A 501 23.01 29.67 -6.47
N SER A 502 22.07 30.31 -7.16
CA SER A 502 22.39 31.17 -8.30
C SER A 502 23.15 32.43 -7.96
N GLY A 503 23.31 32.78 -6.66
CA GLY A 503 23.95 34.02 -6.20
C GLY A 503 23.19 35.31 -6.57
N ALA A 504 22.09 35.19 -7.32
CA ALA A 504 21.29 36.32 -7.79
C ALA A 504 20.52 37.06 -6.71
N PHE A 505 20.63 36.59 -5.48
CA PHE A 505 19.90 37.10 -4.35
C PHE A 505 20.72 38.04 -3.46
N HIS A 506 22.03 38.06 -3.61
CA HIS A 506 22.90 39.03 -2.96
C HIS A 506 23.10 40.26 -3.86
N VAL A 507 22.60 41.39 -3.42
CA VAL A 507 22.77 42.68 -4.11
C VAL A 507 23.29 43.69 -3.10
N TYR A 508 24.53 44.17 -3.27
CA TYR A 508 25.25 44.99 -2.29
C TYR A 508 25.37 44.26 -0.92
N ASP A 509 25.06 44.97 0.15
CA ASP A 509 24.97 44.42 1.52
C ASP A 509 23.53 43.94 1.86
N ALA A 510 22.70 43.69 0.87
CA ALA A 510 21.33 43.26 1.06
C ALA A 510 21.07 41.91 0.37
N ILE A 511 20.10 41.20 0.90
CA ILE A 511 19.56 39.96 0.33
C ILE A 511 18.18 40.29 -0.24
N LEU A 512 18.02 40.18 -1.56
CA LEU A 512 16.78 40.47 -2.25
C LEU A 512 15.97 39.21 -2.48
N VAL A 513 14.78 39.10 -1.89
CA VAL A 513 13.95 37.92 -1.93
C VAL A 513 12.53 38.22 -2.37
N HIS A 514 11.85 37.23 -2.97
CA HIS A 514 10.49 37.37 -3.44
C HIS A 514 9.48 37.08 -2.34
N LYS A 515 8.61 38.04 -1.99
CA LYS A 515 7.66 37.97 -0.88
C LYS A 515 6.70 36.76 -0.96
N GLY A 516 6.26 36.35 -2.17
CA GLY A 516 5.34 35.23 -2.36
C GLY A 516 5.97 33.85 -2.14
N THR A 517 7.30 33.75 -2.26
CA THR A 517 8.04 32.49 -2.16
C THR A 517 8.65 32.31 -0.76
N TRP A 518 9.22 33.37 -0.20
CA TRP A 518 9.86 33.35 1.09
C TRP A 518 8.86 33.57 2.23
N PRO A 519 8.97 32.90 3.37
CA PRO A 519 8.06 33.02 4.51
C PRO A 519 8.38 34.28 5.33
N ILE A 520 8.33 35.44 4.66
CA ILE A 520 8.65 36.72 5.27
C ILE A 520 7.36 37.44 5.63
N SER A 521 7.16 37.70 6.91
CA SER A 521 6.06 38.53 7.40
C SER A 521 6.22 39.99 6.99
N ASN A 522 5.12 40.75 6.98
CA ASN A 522 5.12 42.14 6.62
C ASN A 522 6.12 42.94 7.50
N ALA A 523 6.89 43.81 6.85
CA ALA A 523 7.86 44.67 7.53
C ALA A 523 7.19 45.58 8.55
N TYR A 524 7.77 45.63 9.72
CA TYR A 524 7.46 46.66 10.70
C TYR A 524 8.29 47.92 10.37
N LEU A 525 7.64 48.98 9.87
CA LEU A 525 8.30 50.17 9.39
C LEU A 525 8.67 51.20 10.51
N GLY A 526 8.59 50.82 11.78
CA GLY A 526 8.73 51.78 12.89
C GLY A 526 9.82 51.46 13.90
N LEU A 527 10.65 50.44 13.68
CA LEU A 527 11.64 50.02 14.66
C LEU A 527 12.70 51.13 14.97
N ASN A 528 12.88 51.45 16.23
CA ASN A 528 13.87 52.38 16.67
C ASN A 528 15.26 51.71 16.81
N VAL A 529 16.12 51.91 15.81
CA VAL A 529 17.47 51.37 15.75
C VAL A 529 18.50 52.50 15.80
N PRO A 530 19.77 52.19 16.14
CA PRO A 530 20.85 53.22 16.14
C PRO A 530 20.94 53.95 14.80
N ARG A 531 21.10 55.28 14.87
CA ARG A 531 21.11 56.17 13.68
C ARG A 531 22.04 55.71 12.55
N GLY A 532 23.24 55.18 12.90
CA GLY A 532 24.19 54.67 11.90
C GLY A 532 23.68 53.50 11.10
N LEU A 533 22.94 52.56 11.74
CA LEU A 533 22.30 51.43 11.06
C LEU A 533 21.14 51.87 10.23
N GLN A 534 20.35 52.82 10.72
CA GLN A 534 19.22 53.38 9.98
C GLN A 534 19.69 54.11 8.69
N GLN A 535 20.70 54.97 8.77
CA GLN A 535 21.29 55.62 7.60
C GLN A 535 21.88 54.67 6.58
N LYS A 536 22.55 53.58 7.04
CA LYS A 536 23.05 52.52 6.14
C LYS A 536 21.92 51.81 5.44
N ALA A 537 20.87 51.43 6.17
CA ALA A 537 19.69 50.76 5.58
C ALA A 537 18.96 51.63 4.57
N GLU A 538 18.76 52.96 4.86
CA GLU A 538 18.17 53.93 3.96
C GLU A 538 18.99 54.10 2.67
N SER A 539 20.33 54.16 2.79
CA SER A 539 21.24 54.24 1.64
C SER A 539 21.16 53.01 0.73
N ILE A 540 21.13 51.82 1.30
CA ILE A 540 20.98 50.56 0.54
C ILE A 540 19.59 50.53 -0.14
N TYR A 541 18.54 50.90 0.60
CA TYR A 541 17.19 50.95 0.08
C TYR A 541 17.05 51.87 -1.12
N SER A 542 17.59 53.09 -1.03
CA SER A 542 17.53 54.06 -2.14
C SER A 542 18.24 53.51 -3.38
N ARG A 543 19.41 52.90 -3.25
CA ARG A 543 20.14 52.30 -4.37
C ARG A 543 19.35 51.16 -5.01
N LEU A 544 18.76 50.32 -4.20
CA LEU A 544 17.93 49.20 -4.72
C LEU A 544 16.67 49.71 -5.41
N GLN A 545 16.08 50.77 -4.93
CA GLN A 545 14.91 51.36 -5.55
C GLN A 545 15.21 52.01 -6.92
N ASP A 546 16.40 52.61 -7.07
CA ASP A 546 16.91 53.12 -8.34
C ASP A 546 17.23 51.98 -9.34
N GLU A 547 17.76 50.86 -8.85
CA GLU A 547 18.11 49.68 -9.69
C GLU A 547 16.90 48.89 -10.12
N PHE A 548 15.85 48.84 -9.29
CA PHE A 548 14.60 48.09 -9.58
C PHE A 548 13.36 49.00 -9.64
N PRO A 549 13.31 49.94 -10.60
CA PRO A 549 12.18 50.83 -10.73
C PRO A 549 10.90 50.05 -11.07
N GLY A 550 9.82 50.30 -10.35
CA GLY A 550 8.55 49.60 -10.52
C GLY A 550 8.34 48.37 -9.62
N ARG A 551 9.31 48.02 -8.79
CA ARG A 551 9.14 47.04 -7.73
C ARG A 551 8.90 47.73 -6.38
N VAL A 552 7.95 47.19 -5.59
CA VAL A 552 7.74 47.62 -4.20
C VAL A 552 8.69 46.85 -3.33
N LEU A 553 9.70 47.54 -2.79
CA LEU A 553 10.66 46.95 -1.88
C LEU A 553 10.21 47.14 -0.43
N THR A 554 10.35 46.14 0.39
CA THR A 554 10.08 46.17 1.83
C THR A 554 11.24 45.55 2.60
N VAL A 555 11.58 46.14 3.73
CA VAL A 555 12.64 45.60 4.60
C VAL A 555 12.05 44.62 5.62
N SER A 556 12.62 43.43 5.77
CA SER A 556 12.23 42.50 6.82
C SER A 556 13.14 42.62 8.03
N ASN A 557 12.60 43.12 9.13
CA ASN A 557 13.38 43.38 10.35
C ASN A 557 13.86 42.06 11.00
N TRP A 558 13.04 41.02 10.98
CA TRP A 558 13.37 39.73 11.60
C TRP A 558 14.40 38.90 10.81
N TYR A 559 14.50 39.14 9.52
CA TYR A 559 15.51 38.49 8.66
C TYR A 559 16.70 39.38 8.35
N SER A 560 16.69 40.65 8.83
CA SER A 560 17.84 41.52 8.82
C SER A 560 18.67 41.28 10.10
N PHE A 561 19.96 41.05 9.97
CA PHE A 561 20.83 40.69 11.09
C PHE A 561 22.17 41.41 11.04
N GLY A 562 22.83 41.43 12.18
CA GLY A 562 24.14 42.03 12.32
C GLY A 562 24.86 41.54 13.57
N THR A 563 26.16 41.82 13.65
CA THR A 563 26.98 41.44 14.77
C THR A 563 27.18 42.60 15.73
N VAL A 564 26.84 42.40 17.00
CA VAL A 564 27.09 43.35 18.09
C VAL A 564 28.20 42.81 19.00
N ARG A 565 29.27 43.56 19.16
CA ARG A 565 30.38 43.19 20.02
C ARG A 565 30.17 43.70 21.44
N VAL A 566 30.06 42.79 22.39
CA VAL A 566 29.96 43.10 23.83
C VAL A 566 31.36 43.19 24.44
N LYS A 567 31.80 44.42 24.69
CA LYS A 567 33.16 44.67 25.23
C LYS A 567 33.28 44.45 26.72
N SER A 568 32.18 44.40 27.42
CA SER A 568 32.11 44.23 28.88
C SER A 568 32.35 42.79 29.36
N CYS A 569 32.33 41.81 28.47
CA CYS A 569 32.70 40.42 28.77
C CYS A 569 34.21 40.20 28.60
N GLN A 570 34.78 39.32 29.40
CA GLN A 570 36.20 38.93 29.27
C GLN A 570 36.24 37.39 29.07
N PRO A 571 36.59 36.92 27.87
CA PRO A 571 36.93 37.67 26.64
C PRO A 571 35.72 38.38 26.00
N PRO A 572 35.96 39.40 25.15
CA PRO A 572 34.86 40.06 24.42
C PRO A 572 34.11 39.11 23.53
N VAL A 573 32.78 39.13 23.58
CA VAL A 573 31.89 38.23 22.84
C VAL A 573 31.19 39.00 21.73
N SER A 574 31.11 38.40 20.55
CA SER A 574 30.32 38.89 19.43
C SER A 574 28.93 38.21 19.44
N LEU A 575 27.86 38.99 19.46
CA LEU A 575 26.51 38.49 19.40
C LEU A 575 25.98 38.68 17.97
N LEU A 576 25.57 37.61 17.31
CA LEU A 576 24.84 37.64 16.04
C LEU A 576 23.34 37.76 16.33
N LEU A 577 22.74 38.87 15.95
CA LEU A 577 21.41 39.31 16.36
C LEU A 577 20.57 39.74 15.17
N THR A 578 19.26 39.53 15.25
CA THR A 578 18.28 40.15 14.34
C THR A 578 18.15 41.66 14.66
N LEU A 579 17.58 42.42 13.72
CA LEU A 579 17.41 43.87 13.92
C LEU A 579 16.55 44.22 15.16
N PRO A 580 15.43 43.53 15.47
CA PRO A 580 14.70 43.68 16.72
C PRO A 580 15.55 43.42 17.97
N GLN A 581 16.38 42.36 17.93
CA GLN A 581 17.32 42.08 19.05
C GLN A 581 18.40 43.14 19.20
N ILE A 582 18.88 43.68 18.09
CA ILE A 582 19.83 44.82 18.13
C ILE A 582 19.17 46.02 18.82
N ALA A 583 17.91 46.33 18.47
CA ALA A 583 17.16 47.43 19.10
C ALA A 583 17.03 47.22 20.62
N VAL A 584 16.73 46.00 21.06
CA VAL A 584 16.70 45.64 22.51
C VAL A 584 18.08 45.81 23.15
N ALA A 585 19.14 45.28 22.53
CA ALA A 585 20.50 45.35 23.08
C ALA A 585 20.98 46.81 23.28
N PHE A 586 20.63 47.73 22.40
CA PHE A 586 20.99 49.16 22.49
C PHE A 586 20.17 49.94 23.53
N CYS A 587 19.14 49.33 24.15
CA CYS A 587 18.47 49.94 25.32
C CYS A 587 19.28 49.80 26.61
N PHE A 588 20.40 49.08 26.59
CA PHE A 588 21.30 48.86 27.72
C PHE A 588 22.69 49.48 27.47
N PRO A 589 22.83 50.80 27.51
CA PRO A 589 24.13 51.47 27.27
C PRO A 589 25.15 51.24 28.40
N SER A 590 24.70 50.85 29.59
CA SER A 590 25.57 50.54 30.72
C SER A 590 25.17 49.22 31.40
N LEU A 591 26.15 48.54 32.00
CA LEU A 591 25.94 47.27 32.75
C LEU A 591 25.10 47.40 34.02
N ASN A 592 24.91 48.63 34.51
CA ASN A 592 24.19 48.92 35.76
C ASN A 592 22.75 49.34 35.51
N GLU A 593 22.31 49.35 34.28
CA GLU A 593 21.00 49.86 33.91
C GLU A 593 19.95 48.75 34.08
N GLU A 594 18.91 49.11 34.77
CA GLU A 594 17.69 48.31 34.92
C GLU A 594 16.59 48.96 34.13
N VAL A 595 16.03 48.26 33.16
CA VAL A 595 14.99 48.82 32.28
C VAL A 595 13.73 47.98 32.47
N PRO A 596 12.61 48.58 32.92
CA PRO A 596 11.34 47.89 32.95
C PRO A 596 10.89 47.44 31.54
N PHE A 597 10.31 46.27 31.43
CA PHE A 597 9.89 45.74 30.13
C PHE A 597 8.94 46.69 29.38
N GLY A 598 8.02 47.33 30.08
CA GLY A 598 7.12 48.34 29.49
C GLY A 598 7.85 49.52 28.86
N LYS A 599 8.96 49.96 29.47
CA LYS A 599 9.82 51.01 28.88
C LYS A 599 10.61 50.47 27.69
N LEU A 600 11.02 49.20 27.74
CA LEU A 600 11.79 48.55 26.67
C LEU A 600 11.01 48.49 25.36
N HIS A 601 9.78 47.95 25.37
CA HIS A 601 8.96 47.87 24.15
C HIS A 601 8.55 49.25 23.61
N THR A 602 8.29 50.23 24.51
CA THR A 602 8.00 51.58 24.12
C THR A 602 9.21 52.27 23.46
N SER A 603 10.40 52.11 24.00
CA SER A 603 11.66 52.69 23.48
C SER A 603 12.04 52.10 22.11
N THR A 604 11.83 50.82 21.90
CA THR A 604 12.09 50.13 20.62
C THR A 604 11.00 50.31 19.59
N LYS A 605 9.83 50.83 19.99
CA LYS A 605 8.59 50.94 19.17
C LYS A 605 8.09 49.59 18.68
N MET A 606 8.34 48.50 19.42
CA MET A 606 7.78 47.20 19.17
C MET A 606 6.50 46.98 19.98
N THR A 607 5.65 46.06 19.55
CA THR A 607 4.56 45.54 20.41
C THR A 607 5.15 44.78 21.59
N ALA A 608 4.40 44.59 22.67
CA ALA A 608 4.88 43.84 23.82
C ALA A 608 5.26 42.39 23.43
N ALA A 609 4.49 41.74 22.54
CA ALA A 609 4.76 40.42 22.05
C ALA A 609 6.06 40.34 21.22
N GLU A 610 6.27 41.29 20.29
CA GLU A 610 7.50 41.35 19.48
C GLU A 610 8.72 41.65 20.34
N CYS A 611 8.60 42.56 21.32
CA CYS A 611 9.68 42.86 22.26
C CYS A 611 10.03 41.65 23.13
N ALA A 612 9.02 40.91 23.60
CA ALA A 612 9.24 39.69 24.34
C ALA A 612 9.89 38.59 23.48
N ALA A 613 9.48 38.43 22.22
CA ALA A 613 10.11 37.51 21.28
C ALA A 613 11.59 37.87 21.03
N ALA A 614 11.89 39.15 20.88
CA ALA A 614 13.28 39.62 20.72
C ALA A 614 14.11 39.46 21.99
N LEU A 615 13.48 39.63 23.18
CA LEU A 615 14.12 39.49 24.49
C LEU A 615 14.39 38.03 24.88
N TYR A 616 13.54 37.10 24.49
CA TYR A 616 13.59 35.69 24.89
C TYR A 616 14.96 35.03 24.70
N PRO A 617 15.63 35.16 23.52
CA PRO A 617 16.97 34.58 23.33
C PRO A 617 18.01 35.08 24.30
N PHE A 618 17.95 36.34 24.66
CA PHE A 618 18.91 36.92 25.65
C PHE A 618 18.67 36.35 27.06
N VAL A 619 17.42 36.15 27.44
CA VAL A 619 17.07 35.58 28.76
C VAL A 619 17.40 34.08 28.77
N LYS A 620 17.07 33.35 27.70
CA LYS A 620 17.36 31.91 27.55
C LYS A 620 18.88 31.61 27.64
N THR A 621 19.70 32.46 27.04
CA THR A 621 21.16 32.30 27.05
C THR A 621 21.81 32.91 28.29
N GLY A 622 21.07 33.61 29.10
CA GLY A 622 21.57 34.24 30.31
C GLY A 622 22.38 35.53 30.07
N VAL A 623 22.31 36.12 28.88
CA VAL A 623 22.92 37.42 28.57
C VAL A 623 22.19 38.55 29.30
N LEU A 624 20.85 38.50 29.30
CA LEU A 624 20.00 39.38 30.10
C LEU A 624 19.23 38.54 31.12
N LEU A 625 18.91 39.15 32.24
CA LEU A 625 18.09 38.57 33.30
C LEU A 625 16.74 39.27 33.33
N CYS A 626 15.69 38.49 33.31
CA CYS A 626 14.30 38.95 33.41
C CYS A 626 13.46 37.80 33.95
N GLU A 627 12.44 38.11 34.74
CA GLU A 627 11.39 37.14 35.07
C GLU A 627 10.63 36.80 33.82
N TRP A 628 10.40 35.51 33.64
CA TRP A 628 9.66 35.03 32.47
C TRP A 628 8.35 34.41 32.89
N PRO A 629 7.23 34.87 32.37
CA PRO A 629 6.94 35.94 31.38
C PRO A 629 7.18 37.36 31.91
N PRO A 630 7.63 38.26 31.04
CA PRO A 630 7.78 39.62 31.45
C PRO A 630 6.42 40.30 31.59
N SER A 631 6.19 40.95 32.73
CA SER A 631 5.09 41.91 32.92
C SER A 631 5.59 43.31 32.59
N GLU A 632 4.68 44.26 32.39
CA GLU A 632 5.07 45.68 32.12
C GLU A 632 6.06 46.25 33.11
N THR A 633 6.03 45.81 34.37
CA THR A 633 6.91 46.26 35.47
C THR A 633 8.12 45.39 35.68
N SER A 634 8.23 44.24 34.98
CA SER A 634 9.36 43.32 35.17
C SER A 634 10.68 43.96 34.82
N PRO A 635 11.68 43.95 35.74
CA PRO A 635 13.01 44.54 35.50
C PRO A 635 13.80 43.64 34.56
N VAL A 636 14.38 44.23 33.50
CA VAL A 636 15.33 43.59 32.62
C VAL A 636 16.72 44.15 32.92
N THR A 637 17.66 43.30 33.25
CA THR A 637 19.04 43.67 33.65
C THR A 637 20.09 42.91 32.89
N VAL A 638 21.26 43.50 32.72
CA VAL A 638 22.42 42.84 32.10
C VAL A 638 23.04 41.85 33.11
N ASN A 639 23.26 40.60 32.72
CA ASN A 639 23.91 39.61 33.54
C ASN A 639 25.44 39.89 33.63
N ARG A 640 25.91 40.44 34.74
CA ARG A 640 27.35 40.73 34.98
C ARG A 640 28.22 39.48 35.13
N LYS A 641 27.62 38.33 35.45
CA LYS A 641 28.31 37.06 35.61
C LYS A 641 28.29 36.22 34.33
N PHE A 642 27.79 36.81 33.22
CA PHE A 642 27.74 36.10 31.97
C PHE A 642 29.14 35.78 31.44
N GLN A 643 29.45 34.53 31.25
CA GLN A 643 30.70 34.02 30.67
C GLN A 643 30.38 32.97 29.62
N THR A 644 31.10 32.99 28.53
CA THR A 644 31.00 31.97 27.48
C THR A 644 32.37 31.73 26.87
N ASN A 645 32.64 30.48 26.52
CA ASN A 645 33.86 30.10 25.82
C ASN A 645 33.79 30.36 24.31
N ALA A 646 32.60 30.71 23.80
CA ALA A 646 32.37 30.98 22.38
C ALA A 646 32.75 32.42 22.04
N GLY A 647 33.64 32.64 21.08
CA GLY A 647 33.99 33.97 20.59
C GLY A 647 32.81 34.69 19.91
N THR A 648 31.88 33.94 19.35
CA THR A 648 30.64 34.43 18.75
C THR A 648 29.47 33.60 19.25
N LEU A 649 28.40 34.26 19.71
CA LEU A 649 27.16 33.67 20.14
C LEU A 649 26.04 34.03 19.16
N ASN A 650 25.44 33.04 18.48
CA ASN A 650 24.35 33.26 17.57
C ASN A 650 23.01 33.14 18.33
N LEU A 651 22.25 34.24 18.44
CA LEU A 651 20.96 34.29 19.12
C LEU A 651 19.76 34.21 18.15
N ILE A 652 20.00 34.19 16.85
CA ILE A 652 18.93 34.15 15.82
C ILE A 652 18.12 32.83 15.89
N PRO A 653 18.75 31.65 16.06
CA PRO A 653 18.01 30.38 16.09
C PRO A 653 17.02 30.24 17.23
N PHE A 654 17.18 30.98 18.32
CA PHE A 654 16.26 30.95 19.45
C PHE A 654 14.92 31.65 19.20
N ILE A 655 14.76 32.31 18.03
CA ILE A 655 13.51 32.93 17.62
C ILE A 655 12.76 31.90 16.75
N THR A 656 11.65 31.44 17.26
CA THR A 656 10.81 30.48 16.49
C THR A 656 10.02 31.20 15.39
N PRO A 657 9.63 30.50 14.31
CA PRO A 657 8.79 31.09 13.27
C PRO A 657 7.50 31.72 13.78
N GLN A 658 6.87 31.10 14.79
CA GLN A 658 5.62 31.63 15.39
C GLN A 658 5.83 32.95 16.14
N MET A 659 6.98 33.15 16.76
CA MET A 659 7.28 34.41 17.46
C MET A 659 7.29 35.62 16.52
N ILE A 660 7.44 35.36 15.21
CA ILE A 660 7.54 36.41 14.18
C ILE A 660 6.17 36.69 13.53
N GLU A 661 5.18 35.82 13.72
CA GLU A 661 3.87 35.99 13.10
C GLU A 661 3.03 37.09 13.78
N PRO A 662 2.31 37.94 13.00
CA PRO A 662 1.42 38.92 13.59
C PRO A 662 0.31 38.25 14.40
N GLY A 663 0.15 38.65 15.65
CA GLY A 663 -0.86 38.10 16.56
C GLY A 663 -0.36 36.93 17.43
N TYR A 664 0.94 36.64 17.40
CA TYR A 664 1.55 35.72 18.36
C TYR A 664 1.44 36.31 19.77
N GLU A 665 0.64 35.67 20.62
CA GLU A 665 0.62 35.94 22.05
C GLU A 665 1.63 35.01 22.72
N LEU A 666 2.55 35.58 23.49
CA LEU A 666 3.54 34.82 24.26
C LEU A 666 2.83 34.04 25.37
N THR A 667 2.40 32.85 25.03
CA THR A 667 1.80 31.94 26.00
C THR A 667 2.90 31.06 26.60
N LEU A 668 3.07 31.24 27.87
CA LEU A 668 4.06 30.53 28.67
C LEU A 668 3.67 29.12 29.04
N PRO A 669 4.68 28.27 29.37
CA PRO A 669 4.44 26.90 29.82
C PRO A 669 3.95 26.77 31.26
N SER A 670 3.30 27.75 31.85
CA SER A 670 2.78 27.64 33.21
C SER A 670 1.56 28.50 33.49
N GLY A 671 0.47 28.28 32.86
CA GLY A 671 -0.78 28.89 33.22
C GLY A 671 -1.90 28.23 32.45
N LYS A 672 -2.94 27.84 33.16
CA LYS A 672 -4.15 27.28 32.56
C LYS A 672 -4.54 28.14 31.35
N ARG A 673 -4.27 27.63 30.14
CA ARG A 673 -4.85 28.20 28.91
C ARG A 673 -6.35 27.96 28.96
N ASP A 674 -7.11 28.92 28.50
CA ASP A 674 -8.38 28.62 27.83
C ASP A 674 -8.05 27.78 26.58
N ASP A 675 -8.00 26.45 26.73
CA ASP A 675 -7.53 25.47 25.74
C ASP A 675 -8.43 25.38 24.50
N LYS A 676 -9.30 26.37 24.27
CA LYS A 676 -10.32 26.32 23.22
C LYS A 676 -10.03 27.13 21.97
N VAL A 677 -9.08 28.07 22.01
CA VAL A 677 -8.85 28.96 20.87
C VAL A 677 -7.68 28.48 20.00
N LEU A 678 -7.99 28.04 18.78
CA LEU A 678 -7.01 27.60 17.80
C LEU A 678 -6.15 28.76 17.30
N SER A 679 -4.87 28.49 17.00
CA SER A 679 -3.96 29.46 16.38
C SER A 679 -4.36 29.75 14.93
N ASP A 680 -3.98 30.93 14.41
CA ASP A 680 -4.30 31.35 13.06
C ASP A 680 -3.69 30.40 12.01
N SER A 681 -2.48 29.91 12.25
CA SER A 681 -1.79 28.98 11.35
C SER A 681 -2.51 27.63 11.26
N LEU A 682 -3.01 27.12 12.38
CA LEU A 682 -3.80 25.87 12.41
C LEU A 682 -5.16 26.07 11.72
N ILE A 683 -5.79 27.24 11.92
CA ILE A 683 -7.04 27.58 11.24
C ILE A 683 -6.83 27.61 9.74
N ASP A 684 -5.81 28.34 9.25
CA ASP A 684 -5.46 28.42 7.83
C ASP A 684 -5.26 27.03 7.22
N THR A 685 -4.51 26.16 7.91
CA THR A 685 -4.22 24.79 7.45
C THR A 685 -5.49 23.96 7.35
N GLN A 686 -6.36 24.02 8.36
CA GLN A 686 -7.61 23.25 8.40
C GLN A 686 -8.62 23.76 7.36
N VAL A 687 -8.67 25.08 7.10
CA VAL A 687 -9.52 25.64 6.05
C VAL A 687 -9.08 25.11 4.68
N VAL A 688 -7.79 25.22 4.34
CA VAL A 688 -7.26 24.71 3.06
C VAL A 688 -7.52 23.20 2.89
N GLN A 689 -7.31 22.42 3.96
CA GLN A 689 -7.52 21.00 3.92
C GLN A 689 -8.99 20.61 3.72
N SER A 690 -9.91 21.34 4.37
CA SER A 690 -11.34 21.13 4.21
C SER A 690 -11.82 21.43 2.79
N VAL A 691 -11.29 22.51 2.20
CA VAL A 691 -11.60 22.88 0.81
C VAL A 691 -11.02 21.86 -0.18
N LYS A 692 -9.78 21.40 0.01
CA LYS A 692 -9.16 20.37 -0.83
C LYS A 692 -9.95 19.05 -0.81
N LYS A 693 -10.44 18.62 0.36
CA LYS A 693 -11.19 17.35 0.50
C LYS A 693 -12.54 17.39 -0.21
N LYS A 694 -13.24 18.52 -0.18
CA LYS A 694 -14.61 18.66 -0.72
C LYS A 694 -14.66 19.30 -2.12
N GLY A 695 -13.53 19.80 -2.62
CA GLY A 695 -13.44 20.52 -3.89
C GLY A 695 -14.05 21.93 -3.82
N SER A 696 -15.28 22.07 -3.32
CA SER A 696 -15.93 23.34 -2.99
C SER A 696 -16.71 23.21 -1.69
N ILE A 697 -16.68 24.26 -0.84
CA ILE A 697 -17.26 24.21 0.51
C ILE A 697 -17.82 25.56 0.92
N SER A 698 -18.93 25.57 1.66
CA SER A 698 -19.53 26.79 2.20
C SER A 698 -18.86 27.22 3.53
N PHE A 699 -19.03 28.49 3.90
CA PHE A 699 -18.55 29.01 5.18
C PHE A 699 -19.12 28.23 6.37
N ASN A 700 -20.41 27.89 6.32
CA ASN A 700 -21.08 27.18 7.40
C ASN A 700 -20.55 25.75 7.56
N ASP A 701 -20.24 25.10 6.45
CA ASP A 701 -19.67 23.73 6.48
C ASP A 701 -18.23 23.74 7.02
N ILE A 702 -17.45 24.78 6.72
CA ILE A 702 -16.11 24.97 7.32
C ILE A 702 -16.26 25.18 8.83
N LEU A 703 -17.17 26.02 9.26
CA LEU A 703 -17.41 26.27 10.68
C LEU A 703 -17.86 25.00 11.41
N LEU A 704 -18.76 24.25 10.80
CA LEU A 704 -19.22 22.95 11.34
C LEU A 704 -18.06 21.94 11.44
N HIS A 705 -17.18 21.91 10.44
CA HIS A 705 -15.97 21.07 10.47
C HIS A 705 -15.07 21.39 11.67
N PHE A 706 -14.87 22.67 11.97
CA PHE A 706 -14.11 23.09 13.14
C PHE A 706 -14.81 22.69 14.45
N GLN A 707 -16.11 22.90 14.56
CA GLN A 707 -16.89 22.53 15.75
C GLN A 707 -16.86 21.02 16.00
N THR A 708 -16.98 20.22 14.93
CA THR A 708 -16.97 18.75 15.03
C THR A 708 -15.60 18.21 15.43
N ASN A 709 -14.51 18.76 14.89
CA ASN A 709 -13.17 18.23 15.10
C ASN A 709 -12.44 18.82 16.33
N PHE A 710 -12.75 20.05 16.73
CA PHE A 710 -12.03 20.77 17.78
C PHE A 710 -12.94 21.25 18.93
N GLY A 711 -14.24 21.02 18.82
CA GLY A 711 -15.23 21.40 19.85
C GLY A 711 -15.85 22.79 19.63
N GLU A 712 -16.96 23.02 20.32
CA GLU A 712 -17.65 24.31 20.24
C GLU A 712 -16.82 25.44 20.87
N GLY A 713 -16.72 26.58 20.17
CA GLY A 713 -15.99 27.75 20.64
C GLY A 713 -14.49 27.77 20.31
N CYS A 714 -13.96 26.74 19.62
CA CYS A 714 -12.55 26.67 19.19
C CYS A 714 -12.13 27.79 18.22
N VAL A 715 -13.06 28.25 17.38
CA VAL A 715 -12.84 29.33 16.42
C VAL A 715 -14.04 30.27 16.42
N THR A 716 -13.78 31.60 16.50
CA THR A 716 -14.84 32.60 16.31
C THR A 716 -15.11 32.81 14.81
N SER A 717 -16.37 33.08 14.45
CA SER A 717 -16.75 33.36 13.06
C SER A 717 -15.96 34.53 12.44
N GLN A 718 -15.57 35.53 13.24
CA GLN A 718 -14.71 36.63 12.78
C GLN A 718 -13.29 36.16 12.46
N LYS A 719 -12.70 35.32 13.30
CA LYS A 719 -11.36 34.78 13.11
C LYS A 719 -11.29 33.87 11.87
N LEU A 720 -12.33 33.04 11.69
CA LEU A 720 -12.45 32.18 10.51
C LEU A 720 -12.62 32.99 9.21
N LYS A 721 -13.45 34.05 9.20
CA LYS A 721 -13.59 34.94 8.04
C LYS A 721 -12.26 35.59 7.69
N LYS A 722 -11.55 36.13 8.68
CA LYS A 722 -10.22 36.76 8.47
C LYS A 722 -9.21 35.78 7.87
N SER A 723 -9.19 34.53 8.35
CA SER A 723 -8.33 33.47 7.80
C SER A 723 -8.66 33.17 6.34
N ILE A 724 -9.94 33.00 6.02
CA ILE A 724 -10.38 32.74 4.63
C ILE A 724 -10.01 33.90 3.71
N GLU A 725 -10.23 35.17 4.11
CA GLU A 725 -9.84 36.33 3.33
C GLU A 725 -8.31 36.42 3.15
N THR A 726 -7.56 36.07 4.17
CA THR A 726 -6.10 35.99 4.08
C THR A 726 -5.65 34.93 3.09
N LEU A 727 -6.30 33.77 3.07
CA LEU A 727 -6.00 32.67 2.15
C LEU A 727 -6.40 33.01 0.70
N ILE A 728 -7.48 33.73 0.51
CA ILE A 728 -7.87 34.30 -0.81
C ILE A 728 -6.83 35.30 -1.27
N GLY A 729 -6.43 36.23 -0.41
CA GLY A 729 -5.39 37.21 -0.73
C GLY A 729 -4.01 36.61 -1.02
N LYS A 730 -3.73 35.41 -0.47
CA LYS A 730 -2.50 34.63 -0.75
C LYS A 730 -2.62 33.73 -2.00
N GLY A 731 -3.81 33.67 -2.65
CA GLY A 731 -4.06 32.84 -3.83
C GLY A 731 -4.20 31.34 -3.54
N TYR A 732 -4.53 30.95 -2.33
CA TYR A 732 -4.82 29.56 -1.99
C TYR A 732 -6.28 29.18 -2.22
N LEU A 733 -7.17 30.16 -2.11
CA LEU A 733 -8.60 29.97 -2.26
C LEU A 733 -9.18 31.02 -3.21
N SER A 734 -10.21 30.62 -3.95
CA SER A 734 -11.06 31.56 -4.70
C SER A 734 -12.50 31.49 -4.22
N ARG A 735 -13.23 32.58 -4.42
CA ARG A 735 -14.63 32.63 -4.11
C ARG A 735 -15.43 32.58 -5.41
N SER A 736 -16.37 31.66 -5.52
CA SER A 736 -17.25 31.56 -6.67
C SER A 736 -18.18 32.79 -6.73
N GLU A 737 -18.23 33.48 -7.87
CA GLU A 737 -19.06 34.70 -8.08
C GLU A 737 -20.56 34.40 -7.97
N SER A 738 -21.01 33.18 -8.23
CA SER A 738 -22.43 32.79 -8.27
C SER A 738 -22.90 32.09 -6.99
N SER A 739 -22.00 31.64 -6.12
CA SER A 739 -22.33 30.94 -4.88
C SER A 739 -21.38 31.36 -3.76
N SER A 740 -21.83 31.41 -2.51
CA SER A 740 -20.98 31.68 -1.35
C SER A 740 -20.04 30.51 -1.00
N MET A 741 -19.52 29.83 -2.03
CA MET A 741 -18.65 28.67 -1.93
C MET A 741 -17.19 29.06 -2.15
N PHE A 742 -16.29 28.39 -1.46
CA PHE A 742 -14.84 28.55 -1.60
C PHE A 742 -14.27 27.32 -2.31
N THR A 743 -13.39 27.57 -3.27
CA THR A 743 -12.67 26.53 -4.03
C THR A 743 -11.17 26.69 -3.84
N TYR A 744 -10.43 25.59 -3.94
CA TYR A 744 -8.98 25.60 -3.85
C TYR A 744 -8.38 26.00 -5.21
N GLU A 745 -7.49 26.97 -5.21
CA GLU A 745 -6.67 27.33 -6.38
C GLU A 745 -5.27 26.76 -6.24
N LEU A 746 -4.82 26.10 -7.30
CA LEU A 746 -3.49 25.49 -7.40
C LEU A 746 -2.40 26.54 -7.65
#